data_58c7c821b181bc4d17ec310cd9322d91
#
_entry.id   58c7c821b181bc4d17ec310cd9322d91
#
_cell.length_a   1.000
_cell.length_b   1.000
_cell.length_c   1.000
_cell.angle_alpha   90.00
_cell.angle_beta   90.00
_cell.angle_gamma   90.00
#
_symmetry.space_group_name_H-M   'P 1'
#
loop_
_entity.id
_entity.type
_entity.pdbx_description
1 polymer ?
#
loop_
_entity_poly.entity_id
_entity_poly.type
_entity_poly.pdbx_seq_one_letter_code
_entity_poly.pdbx_strand_id
1 'polypeptide(L)'
;MRRQGVITALVAALAGVGAMVAAGLLGGALREQVIPGLSDAGTLTRWGLPLSRFVMEAGGTLTVGVLLGAAVLLPSTRGVLDPQAVRYLRGASWIAAVWAAGAAATLIFTVSDILGLPAGKIVGGSELSSYVGQIPQGTALMFVVLLAALIALLARTAVTPGSAAGLLVVALVALLPPPLTGHSSSSPNHELAISGLAMHIVALSPWVGGLLALVWHATHDGDHLGVAAGRFSRMALWCYVAVGVSGVANVLSRLPDPSLLYTTDYGRLVLVKLALFIVLGIFGYLHRERTLPALMAHNPKGYARPAVTRPPWAFVRLAGAEVLLMAATLGVAVALARTAPPAVNLDEDAVTSMIGFPMPPPITVARLATMWRPDLFFAVLVVVLGGLYAAGVARLRARGDAWPPGRTIAWGVGLLTIVAVTMTGIATYSPVLFSTHMIQHMVLSMLSPILLVLGAPVTLALRALKPAAIRGDRGPREWLTVILHSRALRFIGHPATATVIFVGSTYAVYFTPLFGYLMRAHVGHLAMLVHFLASGSLFFWVLIGVDPTPRKLPYVAKMLLLFVTMPFHAFFGIALMNLGKPLAAGWYTSLHRPWGTSVLADQHTGGSIAWAFGEIPTFIVLIAMVLQWYADDQRLARRLERQADRTAGKTDDELAEYNAYLASLDKRPPSASSSPPQE
;
A
#
# COMPACT_ATOMS: atom_id res chain seq x y z
N MET A 1 -24.32 -3.56 30.57
CA MET A 1 -23.29 -3.75 29.53
C MET A 1 -23.12 -2.51 28.62
N ARG A 2 -24.17 -1.93 28.01
CA ARG A 2 -24.01 -0.68 27.21
C ARG A 2 -23.35 0.47 27.98
N ARG A 3 -23.73 0.71 29.25
CA ARG A 3 -23.10 1.73 30.11
C ARG A 3 -21.58 1.51 30.30
N GLN A 4 -21.14 0.23 30.42
CA GLN A 4 -19.72 -0.07 30.65
C GLN A 4 -18.85 0.26 29.42
N GLY A 5 -19.31 -0.01 28.20
CA GLY A 5 -18.59 0.35 26.99
C GLY A 5 -18.41 1.87 26.83
N VAL A 6 -19.46 2.64 27.15
CA VAL A 6 -19.39 4.10 27.15
C VAL A 6 -18.45 4.64 28.23
N ILE A 7 -18.51 4.07 29.44
CA ILE A 7 -17.59 4.44 30.54
C ILE A 7 -16.15 4.14 30.15
N THR A 8 -15.87 2.97 29.58
CA THR A 8 -14.50 2.62 29.12
C THR A 8 -14.01 3.61 28.05
N ALA A 9 -14.85 3.98 27.09
CA ALA A 9 -14.49 4.94 26.05
C ALA A 9 -14.21 6.35 26.64
N LEU A 10 -15.04 6.81 27.58
CA LEU A 10 -14.83 8.10 28.28
C LEU A 10 -13.55 8.09 29.11
N VAL A 11 -13.32 7.03 29.89
CA VAL A 11 -12.09 6.90 30.70
C VAL A 11 -10.86 6.81 29.81
N ALA A 12 -10.93 6.14 28.66
CA ALA A 12 -9.84 6.08 27.69
C ALA A 12 -9.56 7.47 27.08
N ALA A 13 -10.60 8.22 26.71
CA ALA A 13 -10.44 9.58 26.20
C ALA A 13 -9.81 10.50 27.26
N LEU A 14 -10.26 10.43 28.52
CA LEU A 14 -9.68 11.20 29.63
C LEU A 14 -8.24 10.80 29.93
N ALA A 15 -7.89 9.51 29.87
CA ALA A 15 -6.52 9.02 30.03
C ALA A 15 -5.62 9.53 28.90
N GLY A 16 -6.12 9.53 27.66
CA GLY A 16 -5.40 10.07 26.51
C GLY A 16 -5.13 11.56 26.62
N VAL A 17 -6.17 12.35 26.93
CA VAL A 17 -6.04 13.80 27.12
C VAL A 17 -5.14 14.12 28.32
N GLY A 18 -5.29 13.40 29.45
CA GLY A 18 -4.44 13.55 30.62
C GLY A 18 -2.97 13.27 30.33
N ALA A 19 -2.68 12.18 29.59
CA ALA A 19 -1.32 11.86 29.15
C ALA A 19 -0.76 12.88 28.16
N MET A 20 -1.59 13.41 27.26
CA MET A 20 -1.21 14.48 26.33
C MET A 20 -0.83 15.76 27.08
N VAL A 21 -1.61 16.17 28.08
CA VAL A 21 -1.34 17.34 28.91
C VAL A 21 -0.07 17.14 29.73
N ALA A 22 0.08 16.01 30.42
CA ALA A 22 1.27 15.71 31.21
C ALA A 22 2.54 15.67 30.34
N ALA A 23 2.51 14.98 29.22
CA ALA A 23 3.63 14.91 28.27
C ALA A 23 3.92 16.29 27.63
N GLY A 24 2.88 17.07 27.31
CA GLY A 24 3.02 18.40 26.75
C GLY A 24 3.63 19.43 27.72
N LEU A 25 3.34 19.29 29.01
CA LEU A 25 3.97 20.12 30.06
C LEU A 25 5.44 19.70 30.26
N LEU A 26 5.74 18.40 30.28
CA LEU A 26 7.10 17.89 30.41
C LEU A 26 7.98 18.23 29.21
N GLY A 27 7.45 18.04 27.99
CA GLY A 27 8.17 18.30 26.73
C GLY A 27 8.14 19.76 26.26
N GLY A 28 7.56 20.69 27.04
CA GLY A 28 7.47 22.12 26.67
C GLY A 28 6.48 22.44 25.57
N ALA A 29 5.75 21.46 25.02
CA ALA A 29 4.81 21.63 23.90
C ALA A 29 3.60 22.54 24.23
N LEU A 30 3.29 22.74 25.51
CA LEU A 30 2.23 23.60 26.02
C LEU A 30 2.76 24.90 26.67
N ARG A 31 4.09 25.10 26.68
CA ARG A 31 4.69 26.34 27.18
C ARG A 31 4.47 27.45 26.19
N GLU A 32 4.42 28.67 26.70
CA GLU A 32 4.33 29.87 25.88
C GLU A 32 5.66 30.05 25.12
N GLN A 33 5.62 29.95 23.81
CA GLN A 33 6.76 30.24 22.95
C GLN A 33 6.63 31.68 22.47
N VAL A 34 7.29 32.58 23.14
CA VAL A 34 7.38 33.98 22.69
C VAL A 34 8.43 34.03 21.57
N ILE A 35 7.96 34.12 20.34
CA ILE A 35 8.83 34.34 19.17
C ILE A 35 8.90 35.88 18.97
N PRO A 36 10.10 36.49 19.10
CA PRO A 36 10.23 37.93 18.90
C PRO A 36 9.72 38.32 17.50
N GLY A 37 8.80 39.31 17.47
CA GLY A 37 8.22 39.79 16.22
C GLY A 37 6.96 39.06 15.73
N LEU A 38 6.52 37.97 16.37
CA LEU A 38 5.26 37.33 16.09
C LEU A 38 4.26 37.56 17.23
N SER A 39 3.00 37.91 16.90
CA SER A 39 1.93 38.00 17.90
C SER A 39 1.53 36.63 18.42
N ASP A 40 1.06 36.52 19.67
CA ASP A 40 0.54 35.27 20.23
C ASP A 40 -0.84 34.92 19.61
N ALA A 41 -0.99 33.72 19.14
CA ALA A 41 -2.26 33.17 18.61
C ALA A 41 -3.35 33.04 19.69
N GLY A 42 -2.99 33.20 20.98
CA GLY A 42 -3.87 33.14 22.11
C GLY A 42 -4.09 31.76 22.72
N THR A 43 -4.63 31.76 23.94
CA THR A 43 -4.83 30.57 24.76
C THR A 43 -5.71 29.50 24.05
N LEU A 44 -6.72 29.97 23.28
CA LEU A 44 -7.62 29.06 22.54
C LEU A 44 -6.84 28.22 21.53
N THR A 45 -5.91 28.80 20.78
CA THR A 45 -5.09 28.10 19.79
C THR A 45 -4.09 27.18 20.49
N ARG A 46 -3.46 27.64 21.58
CA ARG A 46 -2.48 26.85 22.35
C ARG A 46 -3.04 25.49 22.82
N TRP A 47 -4.29 25.51 23.32
CA TRP A 47 -4.96 24.26 23.77
C TRP A 47 -5.79 23.59 22.67
N GLY A 48 -6.37 24.38 21.78
CA GLY A 48 -7.22 23.90 20.71
C GLY A 48 -6.48 23.03 19.69
N LEU A 49 -5.25 23.40 19.33
CA LEU A 49 -4.48 22.66 18.35
C LEU A 49 -4.11 21.23 18.81
N PRO A 50 -3.53 20.99 19.99
CA PRO A 50 -3.26 19.62 20.43
C PRO A 50 -4.54 18.82 20.66
N LEU A 51 -5.61 19.45 21.17
CA LEU A 51 -6.88 18.75 21.38
C LEU A 51 -7.56 18.36 20.06
N SER A 52 -7.63 19.27 19.08
CA SER A 52 -8.19 18.98 17.76
C SER A 52 -7.38 17.89 17.03
N ARG A 53 -6.06 17.92 17.17
CA ARG A 53 -5.18 16.90 16.62
C ARG A 53 -5.41 15.53 17.29
N PHE A 54 -5.56 15.49 18.60
CA PHE A 54 -5.92 14.27 19.31
C PHE A 54 -7.27 13.70 18.81
N VAL A 55 -8.28 14.57 18.63
CA VAL A 55 -9.60 14.17 18.10
C VAL A 55 -9.47 13.64 16.66
N MET A 56 -8.69 14.30 15.81
CA MET A 56 -8.42 13.89 14.44
C MET A 56 -7.75 12.50 14.40
N GLU A 57 -6.68 12.29 15.14
CA GLU A 57 -5.93 11.02 15.15
C GLU A 57 -6.76 9.88 15.77
N ALA A 58 -7.45 10.14 16.87
CA ALA A 58 -8.36 9.18 17.50
C ALA A 58 -9.56 8.85 16.59
N GLY A 59 -10.18 9.84 15.97
CA GLY A 59 -11.29 9.69 15.06
C GLY A 59 -10.91 8.85 13.83
N GLY A 60 -9.75 9.12 13.23
CA GLY A 60 -9.21 8.33 12.12
C GLY A 60 -8.95 6.88 12.51
N THR A 61 -8.25 6.68 13.63
CA THR A 61 -7.96 5.34 14.16
C THR A 61 -9.22 4.53 14.47
N LEU A 62 -10.22 5.15 15.12
CA LEU A 62 -11.50 4.51 15.40
C LEU A 62 -12.28 4.18 14.13
N THR A 63 -12.30 5.09 13.16
CA THR A 63 -12.95 4.86 11.85
C THR A 63 -12.34 3.64 11.15
N VAL A 64 -11.00 3.56 11.08
CA VAL A 64 -10.29 2.40 10.54
C VAL A 64 -10.67 1.14 11.29
N GLY A 65 -10.69 1.18 12.63
CA GLY A 65 -11.03 0.01 13.46
C GLY A 65 -12.43 -0.53 13.22
N VAL A 66 -13.43 0.34 13.16
CA VAL A 66 -14.83 -0.07 12.93
C VAL A 66 -15.02 -0.59 11.51
N LEU A 67 -14.42 0.05 10.49
CA LEU A 67 -14.44 -0.41 9.11
C LEU A 67 -13.74 -1.76 8.95
N LEU A 68 -12.60 -1.95 9.62
CA LEU A 68 -11.87 -3.22 9.69
C LEU A 68 -12.72 -4.31 10.35
N GLY A 69 -13.37 -3.98 11.47
CA GLY A 69 -14.31 -4.87 12.16
C GLY A 69 -15.39 -5.39 11.23
N ALA A 70 -16.04 -4.48 10.51
CA ALA A 70 -17.13 -4.81 9.59
C ALA A 70 -16.68 -5.55 8.33
N ALA A 71 -15.52 -5.18 7.76
CA ALA A 71 -15.06 -5.73 6.48
C ALA A 71 -14.31 -7.07 6.62
N VAL A 72 -13.52 -7.24 7.70
CA VAL A 72 -12.51 -8.31 7.79
C VAL A 72 -12.68 -9.18 9.03
N LEU A 73 -12.90 -8.56 10.21
CA LEU A 73 -12.90 -9.32 11.47
C LEU A 73 -14.18 -10.12 11.65
N LEU A 74 -15.34 -9.51 11.44
CA LEU A 74 -16.61 -10.20 11.53
C LEU A 74 -16.87 -11.06 10.28
N PRO A 75 -17.40 -12.27 10.42
CA PRO A 75 -17.77 -13.09 9.27
C PRO A 75 -18.93 -12.47 8.51
N SER A 76 -18.91 -12.63 7.20
CA SER A 76 -20.00 -12.26 6.31
C SER A 76 -20.72 -13.48 5.78
N THR A 77 -22.00 -13.38 5.46
CA THR A 77 -22.77 -14.48 4.88
C THR A 77 -23.27 -14.09 3.48
N ARG A 78 -23.03 -14.96 2.49
CA ARG A 78 -23.52 -14.81 1.10
C ARG A 78 -23.20 -13.44 0.44
N GLY A 79 -22.10 -12.81 0.82
CA GLY A 79 -21.66 -11.53 0.24
C GLY A 79 -22.37 -10.29 0.78
N VAL A 80 -23.20 -10.44 1.81
CA VAL A 80 -23.85 -9.36 2.54
C VAL A 80 -23.26 -9.27 3.95
N LEU A 81 -23.16 -8.07 4.48
CA LEU A 81 -22.73 -7.84 5.86
C LEU A 81 -23.79 -8.34 6.84
N ASP A 82 -23.34 -8.89 7.96
CA ASP A 82 -24.20 -9.18 9.10
C ASP A 82 -24.91 -7.90 9.57
N PRO A 83 -26.17 -7.96 10.05
CA PRO A 83 -26.88 -6.78 10.58
C PRO A 83 -26.11 -6.03 11.67
N GLN A 84 -25.27 -6.71 12.45
CA GLN A 84 -24.38 -6.07 13.44
C GLN A 84 -23.28 -5.23 12.75
N ALA A 85 -22.64 -5.77 11.72
CA ALA A 85 -21.64 -5.04 10.94
C ALA A 85 -22.23 -3.80 10.26
N VAL A 86 -23.48 -3.87 9.78
CA VAL A 86 -24.20 -2.70 9.23
C VAL A 86 -24.46 -1.64 10.30
N ARG A 87 -24.82 -2.04 11.53
CA ARG A 87 -24.94 -1.08 12.66
C ARG A 87 -23.60 -0.41 12.98
N TYR A 88 -22.51 -1.15 12.92
CA TYR A 88 -21.17 -0.59 13.13
C TYR A 88 -20.79 0.42 12.05
N LEU A 89 -21.14 0.17 10.80
CA LEU A 89 -20.91 1.14 9.72
C LEU A 89 -21.69 2.45 9.92
N ARG A 90 -22.93 2.37 10.45
CA ARG A 90 -23.67 3.58 10.84
C ARG A 90 -22.95 4.34 11.98
N GLY A 91 -22.37 3.61 12.94
CA GLY A 91 -21.50 4.20 13.97
C GLY A 91 -20.23 4.82 13.37
N ALA A 92 -19.60 4.13 12.43
CA ALA A 92 -18.42 4.63 11.70
C ALA A 92 -18.71 5.95 10.98
N SER A 93 -19.92 6.16 10.45
CA SER A 93 -20.35 7.42 9.85
C SER A 93 -20.23 8.60 10.83
N TRP A 94 -20.69 8.44 12.07
CA TRP A 94 -20.58 9.48 13.10
C TRP A 94 -19.15 9.71 13.55
N ILE A 95 -18.37 8.64 13.73
CA ILE A 95 -16.95 8.72 14.10
C ILE A 95 -16.18 9.45 12.99
N ALA A 96 -16.43 9.13 11.73
CA ALA A 96 -15.80 9.80 10.58
C ALA A 96 -16.23 11.28 10.48
N ALA A 97 -17.46 11.64 10.85
CA ALA A 97 -17.87 13.04 10.94
C ALA A 97 -17.11 13.79 12.04
N VAL A 98 -16.90 13.18 13.21
CA VAL A 98 -16.04 13.73 14.28
C VAL A 98 -14.60 13.84 13.81
N TRP A 99 -14.10 12.85 13.06
CA TRP A 99 -12.76 12.92 12.44
C TRP A 99 -12.64 14.10 11.48
N ALA A 100 -13.62 14.30 10.58
CA ALA A 100 -13.64 15.44 9.66
C ALA A 100 -13.67 16.78 10.41
N ALA A 101 -14.50 16.90 11.45
CA ALA A 101 -14.55 18.11 12.30
C ALA A 101 -13.22 18.35 13.05
N GLY A 102 -12.60 17.28 13.59
CA GLY A 102 -11.29 17.35 14.23
C GLY A 102 -10.19 17.78 13.25
N ALA A 103 -10.21 17.28 12.02
CA ALA A 103 -9.28 17.67 10.97
C ALA A 103 -9.48 19.14 10.53
N ALA A 104 -10.72 19.60 10.37
CA ALA A 104 -11.03 20.98 10.06
C ALA A 104 -10.58 21.93 11.19
N ALA A 105 -10.84 21.57 12.44
CA ALA A 105 -10.36 22.33 13.58
C ALA A 105 -8.82 22.37 13.65
N THR A 106 -8.16 21.22 13.38
CA THR A 106 -6.69 21.15 13.31
C THR A 106 -6.15 22.08 12.22
N LEU A 107 -6.78 22.11 11.04
CA LEU A 107 -6.41 23.03 9.96
C LEU A 107 -6.50 24.49 10.42
N ILE A 108 -7.64 24.90 10.99
CA ILE A 108 -7.86 26.28 11.48
C ILE A 108 -6.84 26.66 12.55
N PHE A 109 -6.64 25.80 13.56
CA PHE A 109 -5.70 26.08 14.63
C PHE A 109 -4.23 26.03 14.17
N THR A 110 -3.90 25.24 13.16
CA THR A 110 -2.55 25.23 12.56
C THR A 110 -2.25 26.57 11.87
N VAL A 111 -3.19 27.11 11.09
CA VAL A 111 -3.04 28.43 10.46
C VAL A 111 -2.94 29.53 11.52
N SER A 112 -3.78 29.45 12.55
CA SER A 112 -3.76 30.37 13.69
C SER A 112 -2.40 30.37 14.42
N ASP A 113 -1.85 29.17 14.68
CA ASP A 113 -0.56 28.96 15.36
C ASP A 113 0.62 29.53 14.53
N ILE A 114 0.64 29.25 13.21
CA ILE A 114 1.71 29.72 12.31
C ILE A 114 1.70 31.22 12.11
N LEU A 115 0.53 31.83 11.97
CA LEU A 115 0.39 33.28 11.73
C LEU A 115 0.37 34.14 13.00
N GLY A 116 0.28 33.50 14.17
CA GLY A 116 0.12 34.22 15.43
C GLY A 116 -1.20 35.02 15.52
N LEU A 117 -2.25 34.58 14.83
CA LEU A 117 -3.55 35.24 14.77
C LEU A 117 -4.62 34.41 15.51
N PRO A 118 -5.55 35.07 16.25
CA PRO A 118 -6.67 34.36 16.86
C PRO A 118 -7.49 33.57 15.87
N ALA A 119 -7.87 32.30 16.20
CA ALA A 119 -8.58 31.39 15.33
C ALA A 119 -9.86 31.97 14.71
N GLY A 120 -10.59 32.85 15.42
CA GLY A 120 -11.77 33.54 14.91
C GLY A 120 -11.50 34.46 13.71
N LYS A 121 -10.29 35.01 13.58
CA LYS A 121 -9.89 35.81 12.41
C LYS A 121 -9.57 34.92 11.21
N ILE A 122 -9.05 33.74 11.44
CA ILE A 122 -8.72 32.76 10.37
C ILE A 122 -9.97 32.30 9.67
N VAL A 123 -11.06 32.00 10.39
CA VAL A 123 -12.28 31.42 9.81
C VAL A 123 -12.96 32.40 8.82
N GLY A 124 -12.81 33.72 9.03
CA GLY A 124 -13.42 34.75 8.16
C GLY A 124 -12.47 35.36 7.12
N GLY A 125 -11.18 34.95 7.10
CA GLY A 125 -10.14 35.57 6.31
C GLY A 125 -9.74 34.82 5.06
N SER A 126 -8.91 35.44 4.23
CA SER A 126 -8.29 34.80 3.02
C SER A 126 -7.11 33.90 3.38
N GLU A 127 -6.63 33.95 4.61
CA GLU A 127 -5.45 33.23 5.11
C GLU A 127 -5.65 31.72 5.02
N LEU A 128 -6.86 31.24 5.36
CA LEU A 128 -7.21 29.83 5.29
C LEU A 128 -7.16 29.32 3.86
N SER A 129 -7.76 30.04 2.92
CA SER A 129 -7.76 29.67 1.49
C SER A 129 -6.37 29.72 0.88
N SER A 130 -5.57 30.71 1.24
CA SER A 130 -4.18 30.83 0.81
C SER A 130 -3.32 29.69 1.37
N TYR A 131 -3.49 29.34 2.63
CA TYR A 131 -2.77 28.23 3.24
C TYR A 131 -3.11 26.88 2.58
N VAL A 132 -4.40 26.63 2.33
CA VAL A 132 -4.86 25.40 1.64
C VAL A 132 -4.36 25.35 0.20
N GLY A 133 -4.35 26.47 -0.51
CA GLY A 133 -3.97 26.52 -1.93
C GLY A 133 -2.46 26.54 -2.19
N GLN A 134 -1.65 27.03 -1.25
CA GLN A 134 -0.22 27.30 -1.48
C GLN A 134 0.71 26.45 -0.59
N ILE A 135 0.23 25.98 0.56
CA ILE A 135 1.05 25.23 1.52
C ILE A 135 0.66 23.74 1.50
N PRO A 136 1.63 22.83 1.24
CA PRO A 136 1.35 21.39 1.14
C PRO A 136 0.64 20.81 2.37
N GLN A 137 0.95 21.28 3.57
CA GLN A 137 0.30 20.83 4.80
C GLN A 137 -1.17 21.26 4.87
N GLY A 138 -1.50 22.45 4.39
CA GLY A 138 -2.89 22.92 4.30
C GLY A 138 -3.72 22.08 3.34
N THR A 139 -3.17 21.85 2.15
CA THR A 139 -3.77 20.94 1.15
C THR A 139 -3.97 19.54 1.73
N ALA A 140 -2.96 18.97 2.42
CA ALA A 140 -3.03 17.67 3.05
C ALA A 140 -4.15 17.54 4.09
N LEU A 141 -4.26 18.52 5.00
CA LEU A 141 -5.33 18.56 6.00
C LEU A 141 -6.71 18.70 5.36
N MET A 142 -6.84 19.49 4.31
CA MET A 142 -8.09 19.60 3.54
C MET A 142 -8.47 18.25 2.91
N PHE A 143 -7.53 17.49 2.35
CA PHE A 143 -7.80 16.14 1.87
C PHE A 143 -8.30 15.21 2.97
N VAL A 144 -7.75 15.28 4.18
CA VAL A 144 -8.28 14.51 5.32
C VAL A 144 -9.73 14.90 5.62
N VAL A 145 -10.04 16.19 5.66
CA VAL A 145 -11.42 16.67 5.88
C VAL A 145 -12.38 16.09 4.84
N LEU A 146 -12.02 16.20 3.55
CA LEU A 146 -12.87 15.75 2.44
C LEU A 146 -13.07 14.23 2.44
N LEU A 147 -11.99 13.47 2.63
CA LEU A 147 -12.06 12.01 2.64
C LEU A 147 -12.79 11.48 3.88
N ALA A 148 -12.59 12.08 5.05
CA ALA A 148 -13.33 11.72 6.26
C ALA A 148 -14.83 12.05 6.13
N ALA A 149 -15.18 13.20 5.55
CA ALA A 149 -16.57 13.56 5.23
C ALA A 149 -17.19 12.61 4.20
N LEU A 150 -16.45 12.21 3.18
CA LEU A 150 -16.87 11.20 2.20
C LEU A 150 -17.15 9.85 2.88
N ILE A 151 -16.29 9.40 3.78
CA ILE A 151 -16.51 8.18 4.57
C ILE A 151 -17.75 8.32 5.43
N ALA A 152 -17.93 9.47 6.12
CA ALA A 152 -19.09 9.74 6.94
C ALA A 152 -20.41 9.64 6.15
N LEU A 153 -20.41 10.10 4.90
CA LEU A 153 -21.57 10.04 4.01
C LEU A 153 -21.80 8.61 3.51
N LEU A 154 -20.78 7.95 2.99
CA LEU A 154 -20.92 6.66 2.31
C LEU A 154 -21.04 5.46 3.27
N ALA A 155 -20.55 5.55 4.51
CA ALA A 155 -20.63 4.45 5.46
C ALA A 155 -22.08 4.07 5.83
N ARG A 156 -23.02 5.00 5.70
CA ARG A 156 -24.45 4.74 5.95
C ARG A 156 -25.11 3.86 4.90
N THR A 157 -24.59 3.89 3.67
CA THR A 157 -25.14 3.16 2.52
C THR A 157 -24.42 1.84 2.25
N ALA A 158 -23.31 1.59 2.94
CA ALA A 158 -22.50 0.39 2.76
C ALA A 158 -23.18 -0.84 3.39
N VAL A 159 -23.55 -1.83 2.56
CA VAL A 159 -24.21 -3.08 2.97
C VAL A 159 -23.45 -4.34 2.59
N THR A 160 -22.32 -4.20 1.88
CA THR A 160 -21.50 -5.33 1.43
C THR A 160 -20.12 -5.29 2.06
N PRO A 161 -19.45 -6.45 2.26
CA PRO A 161 -18.07 -6.46 2.71
C PRO A 161 -17.13 -5.72 1.76
N GLY A 162 -17.43 -5.70 0.45
CA GLY A 162 -16.67 -4.97 -0.55
C GLY A 162 -16.74 -3.46 -0.38
N SER A 163 -17.94 -2.91 -0.10
CA SER A 163 -18.09 -1.46 0.18
C SER A 163 -17.40 -1.07 1.49
N ALA A 164 -17.52 -1.89 2.54
CA ALA A 164 -16.81 -1.65 3.80
C ALA A 164 -15.29 -1.68 3.63
N ALA A 165 -14.76 -2.65 2.85
CA ALA A 165 -13.33 -2.72 2.53
C ALA A 165 -12.86 -1.53 1.68
N GLY A 166 -13.67 -1.08 0.71
CA GLY A 166 -13.38 0.14 -0.05
C GLY A 166 -13.25 1.37 0.85
N LEU A 167 -14.19 1.55 1.79
CA LEU A 167 -14.13 2.63 2.77
C LEU A 167 -12.93 2.49 3.72
N LEU A 168 -12.54 1.26 4.09
CA LEU A 168 -11.34 1.01 4.87
C LEU A 168 -10.07 1.47 4.13
N VAL A 169 -9.98 1.17 2.84
CA VAL A 169 -8.86 1.65 2.00
C VAL A 169 -8.85 3.17 1.95
N VAL A 170 -10.00 3.82 1.72
CA VAL A 170 -10.11 5.28 1.73
C VAL A 170 -9.69 5.86 3.08
N ALA A 171 -10.09 5.23 4.21
CA ALA A 171 -9.70 5.66 5.54
C ALA A 171 -8.17 5.55 5.78
N LEU A 172 -7.55 4.45 5.34
CA LEU A 172 -6.09 4.29 5.43
C LEU A 172 -5.35 5.32 4.57
N VAL A 173 -5.86 5.61 3.36
CA VAL A 173 -5.30 6.66 2.49
C VAL A 173 -5.47 8.04 3.12
N ALA A 174 -6.61 8.32 3.76
CA ALA A 174 -6.85 9.61 4.41
C ALA A 174 -5.94 9.89 5.64
N LEU A 175 -5.31 8.85 6.21
CA LEU A 175 -4.33 9.00 7.29
C LEU A 175 -2.93 9.43 6.81
N LEU A 176 -2.62 9.27 5.50
CA LEU A 176 -1.27 9.48 4.97
C LEU A 176 -0.89 10.96 4.76
N PRO A 177 -1.79 11.88 4.30
CA PRO A 177 -1.36 13.22 3.92
C PRO A 177 -0.62 14.01 5.02
N PRO A 178 -1.06 14.05 6.28
CA PRO A 178 -0.36 14.81 7.32
C PRO A 178 1.09 14.34 7.59
N PRO A 179 1.41 13.04 7.71
CA PRO A 179 2.80 12.59 7.85
C PRO A 179 3.68 12.90 6.64
N LEU A 180 3.09 13.01 5.45
CA LEU A 180 3.82 13.26 4.22
C LEU A 180 4.21 14.74 4.02
N THR A 181 3.56 15.68 4.72
CA THR A 181 3.73 17.13 4.53
C THR A 181 4.11 17.87 5.81
N GLY A 182 4.22 17.17 6.95
CA GLY A 182 4.51 17.76 8.26
C GLY A 182 6.01 17.97 8.51
N HIS A 183 6.38 18.28 9.76
CA HIS A 183 7.76 18.54 10.23
C HIS A 183 8.75 17.40 9.94
N SER A 184 8.26 16.20 9.57
CA SER A 184 9.11 15.10 9.13
C SER A 184 9.82 15.38 7.80
N SER A 185 9.28 16.29 6.99
CA SER A 185 9.88 16.70 5.71
C SER A 185 11.04 17.69 5.86
N SER A 186 11.25 18.28 7.04
CA SER A 186 12.37 19.16 7.35
C SER A 186 13.49 18.51 8.18
N SER A 187 13.43 17.19 8.38
CA SER A 187 14.50 16.42 9.04
C SER A 187 15.65 16.14 8.07
N PRO A 188 16.93 16.12 8.50
CA PRO A 188 18.07 15.76 7.66
C PRO A 188 17.89 14.42 6.92
N ASN A 189 17.30 13.43 7.59
CA ASN A 189 16.90 12.14 7.01
C ASN A 189 15.39 12.11 6.73
N HIS A 190 14.87 13.13 6.02
CA HIS A 190 13.43 13.26 5.80
C HIS A 190 12.80 12.05 5.09
N GLU A 191 13.53 11.33 4.24
CA GLU A 191 13.04 10.12 3.58
C GLU A 191 12.70 9.02 4.58
N LEU A 192 13.63 8.75 5.52
CA LEU A 192 13.43 7.75 6.57
C LEU A 192 12.32 8.18 7.53
N ALA A 193 12.28 9.49 7.88
CA ALA A 193 11.27 10.05 8.76
C ALA A 193 9.86 9.94 8.18
N ILE A 194 9.68 10.31 6.91
CA ILE A 194 8.38 10.27 6.22
C ILE A 194 7.89 8.84 6.04
N SER A 195 8.74 7.97 5.47
CA SER A 195 8.40 6.56 5.23
C SER A 195 8.13 5.82 6.54
N GLY A 196 8.95 6.09 7.58
CA GLY A 196 8.76 5.54 8.92
C GLY A 196 7.45 6.00 9.55
N LEU A 197 7.11 7.28 9.49
CA LEU A 197 5.88 7.81 10.09
C LEU A 197 4.63 7.32 9.34
N ALA A 198 4.65 7.27 8.00
CA ALA A 198 3.57 6.72 7.20
C ALA A 198 3.30 5.25 7.55
N MET A 199 4.35 4.40 7.60
CA MET A 199 4.24 3.02 8.01
C MET A 199 3.72 2.89 9.46
N HIS A 200 4.18 3.75 10.37
CA HIS A 200 3.75 3.77 11.77
C HIS A 200 2.25 3.96 11.90
N ILE A 201 1.70 4.98 11.23
CA ILE A 201 0.28 5.33 11.32
C ILE A 201 -0.60 4.27 10.63
N VAL A 202 -0.19 3.77 9.46
CA VAL A 202 -0.91 2.72 8.74
C VAL A 202 -0.95 1.40 9.53
N ALA A 203 0.10 1.07 10.27
CA ALA A 203 0.13 -0.14 11.10
C ALA A 203 -0.58 0.05 12.45
N LEU A 204 -0.43 1.21 13.07
CA LEU A 204 -1.02 1.53 14.38
C LEU A 204 -2.54 1.58 14.30
N SER A 205 -3.12 2.19 13.27
CA SER A 205 -4.56 2.43 13.20
C SER A 205 -5.40 1.16 13.13
N PRO A 206 -5.09 0.11 12.34
CA PRO A 206 -5.80 -1.16 12.41
C PRO A 206 -5.55 -1.92 13.71
N TRP A 207 -4.38 -1.77 14.35
CA TRP A 207 -4.11 -2.41 15.63
C TRP A 207 -4.92 -1.78 16.76
N VAL A 208 -4.78 -0.49 16.99
CA VAL A 208 -5.49 0.23 18.07
C VAL A 208 -6.99 0.26 17.79
N GLY A 209 -7.38 0.70 16.61
CA GLY A 209 -8.78 0.78 16.21
C GLY A 209 -9.47 -0.57 16.17
N GLY A 210 -8.77 -1.61 15.70
CA GLY A 210 -9.28 -2.99 15.67
C GLY A 210 -9.53 -3.57 17.05
N LEU A 211 -8.63 -3.31 18.03
CA LEU A 211 -8.85 -3.71 19.43
C LEU A 211 -10.07 -2.99 20.01
N LEU A 212 -10.18 -1.67 19.80
CA LEU A 212 -11.34 -0.90 20.25
C LEU A 212 -12.65 -1.41 19.69
N ALA A 213 -12.69 -1.71 18.39
CA ALA A 213 -13.86 -2.30 17.74
C ALA A 213 -14.19 -3.68 18.31
N LEU A 214 -13.18 -4.49 18.62
CA LEU A 214 -13.35 -5.82 19.18
C LEU A 214 -13.87 -5.76 20.64
N VAL A 215 -13.36 -4.83 21.46
CA VAL A 215 -13.86 -4.58 22.81
C VAL A 215 -15.32 -4.10 22.77
N TRP A 216 -15.62 -3.17 21.87
CA TRP A 216 -16.97 -2.70 21.67
C TRP A 216 -17.91 -3.86 21.28
N HIS A 217 -17.48 -4.70 20.35
CA HIS A 217 -18.23 -5.88 19.92
C HIS A 217 -18.46 -6.87 21.08
N ALA A 218 -17.42 -7.15 21.87
CA ALA A 218 -17.52 -8.05 23.03
C ALA A 218 -18.51 -7.54 24.11
N THR A 219 -18.63 -6.22 24.27
CA THR A 219 -19.50 -5.62 25.31
C THR A 219 -20.96 -5.43 24.86
N HIS A 220 -21.27 -5.49 23.55
CA HIS A 220 -22.61 -5.24 23.02
C HIS A 220 -23.31 -6.49 22.50
N ASP A 221 -22.74 -7.20 21.58
CA ASP A 221 -23.39 -8.32 20.88
C ASP A 221 -22.61 -9.64 21.01
N GLY A 222 -21.28 -9.63 20.89
CA GLY A 222 -20.39 -10.77 21.12
C GLY A 222 -20.50 -11.95 20.17
N ASP A 223 -21.42 -11.94 19.19
CA ASP A 223 -21.56 -13.03 18.24
C ASP A 223 -20.29 -13.18 17.38
N HIS A 224 -19.81 -14.40 17.22
CA HIS A 224 -18.57 -14.68 16.49
C HIS A 224 -17.28 -14.04 17.07
N LEU A 225 -17.28 -13.61 18.35
CA LEU A 225 -16.15 -12.94 18.99
C LEU A 225 -14.86 -13.77 18.91
N GLY A 226 -14.90 -15.09 19.08
CA GLY A 226 -13.74 -15.96 18.96
C GLY A 226 -13.10 -15.93 17.57
N VAL A 227 -13.92 -15.89 16.50
CA VAL A 227 -13.44 -15.77 15.13
C VAL A 227 -12.81 -14.41 14.87
N ALA A 228 -13.49 -13.34 15.30
CA ALA A 228 -13.01 -11.97 15.17
C ALA A 228 -11.69 -11.75 15.94
N ALA A 229 -11.61 -12.23 17.18
CA ALA A 229 -10.40 -12.16 18.01
C ALA A 229 -9.24 -12.95 17.41
N GLY A 230 -9.49 -14.13 16.84
CA GLY A 230 -8.48 -14.92 16.16
C GLY A 230 -7.92 -14.27 14.89
N ARG A 231 -8.77 -13.57 14.11
CA ARG A 231 -8.34 -12.79 12.94
C ARG A 231 -7.54 -11.57 13.38
N PHE A 232 -8.05 -10.85 14.36
CA PHE A 232 -7.41 -9.67 14.92
C PHE A 232 -6.02 -10.00 15.49
N SER A 233 -5.89 -11.03 16.31
CA SER A 233 -4.62 -11.40 16.95
C SER A 233 -3.49 -11.67 15.95
N ARG A 234 -3.81 -12.32 14.81
CA ARG A 234 -2.83 -12.55 13.75
C ARG A 234 -2.38 -11.25 13.07
N MET A 235 -3.33 -10.35 12.78
CA MET A 235 -3.05 -9.05 12.20
C MET A 235 -2.29 -8.16 13.18
N ALA A 236 -2.72 -8.10 14.44
CA ALA A 236 -2.14 -7.26 15.48
C ALA A 236 -0.64 -7.55 15.71
N LEU A 237 -0.20 -8.82 15.56
CA LEU A 237 1.22 -9.15 15.67
C LEU A 237 2.04 -8.44 14.59
N TRP A 238 1.58 -8.49 13.33
CA TRP A 238 2.30 -7.84 12.22
C TRP A 238 2.26 -6.33 12.33
N CYS A 239 1.13 -5.78 12.80
CA CYS A 239 1.02 -4.35 13.10
C CYS A 239 1.99 -3.94 14.23
N TYR A 240 2.08 -4.72 15.30
CA TYR A 240 3.03 -4.49 16.39
C TYR A 240 4.49 -4.48 15.91
N VAL A 241 4.88 -5.48 15.11
CA VAL A 241 6.22 -5.53 14.50
C VAL A 241 6.47 -4.30 13.60
N ALA A 242 5.50 -3.94 12.74
CA ALA A 242 5.63 -2.79 11.86
C ALA A 242 5.73 -1.47 12.64
N VAL A 243 4.95 -1.31 13.73
CA VAL A 243 5.05 -0.15 14.63
C VAL A 243 6.41 -0.10 15.32
N GLY A 244 6.97 -1.24 15.74
CA GLY A 244 8.32 -1.31 16.31
C GLY A 244 9.40 -0.89 15.32
N VAL A 245 9.40 -1.49 14.12
CA VAL A 245 10.37 -1.16 13.05
C VAL A 245 10.29 0.32 12.66
N SER A 246 9.07 0.83 12.45
CA SER A 246 8.86 2.25 12.12
C SER A 246 9.22 3.18 13.26
N GLY A 247 9.02 2.76 14.51
CA GLY A 247 9.46 3.49 15.69
C GLY A 247 10.97 3.66 15.74
N VAL A 248 11.72 2.58 15.50
CA VAL A 248 13.19 2.63 15.40
C VAL A 248 13.62 3.55 14.26
N ALA A 249 13.01 3.45 13.09
CA ALA A 249 13.32 4.31 11.95
C ALA A 249 13.11 5.81 12.28
N ASN A 250 12.00 6.14 12.97
CA ASN A 250 11.73 7.51 13.40
C ASN A 250 12.74 8.02 14.47
N VAL A 251 13.22 7.16 15.35
CA VAL A 251 14.27 7.52 16.33
C VAL A 251 15.58 7.81 15.59
N LEU A 252 16.02 6.90 14.71
CA LEU A 252 17.25 7.05 13.94
C LEU A 252 17.26 8.29 13.03
N SER A 253 16.07 8.70 12.53
CA SER A 253 15.97 9.89 11.69
C SER A 253 16.05 11.22 12.44
N ARG A 254 15.81 11.23 13.77
CA ARG A 254 15.69 12.47 14.57
C ARG A 254 16.70 12.58 15.69
N LEU A 255 17.29 11.48 16.12
CA LEU A 255 18.26 11.41 17.21
C LEU A 255 19.53 10.74 16.68
N PRO A 256 20.46 11.54 16.08
CA PRO A 256 21.70 11.01 15.53
C PRO A 256 22.65 10.48 16.61
N ASP A 257 22.54 11.00 17.85
CA ASP A 257 23.35 10.56 18.99
C ASP A 257 22.44 9.88 20.03
N PRO A 258 22.72 8.61 20.42
CA PRO A 258 21.97 7.91 21.46
C PRO A 258 21.92 8.64 22.81
N SER A 259 22.88 9.49 23.14
CA SER A 259 22.88 10.30 24.38
C SER A 259 21.68 11.24 24.45
N LEU A 260 21.16 11.71 23.31
CA LEU A 260 20.00 12.60 23.22
C LEU A 260 18.71 11.94 23.72
N LEU A 261 18.67 10.61 23.82
CA LEU A 261 17.52 9.88 24.37
C LEU A 261 17.27 10.20 25.86
N TYR A 262 18.31 10.47 26.65
CA TYR A 262 18.19 10.75 28.07
C TYR A 262 18.52 12.19 28.45
N THR A 263 19.23 12.93 27.58
CA THR A 263 19.62 14.32 27.87
C THR A 263 18.56 15.35 27.46
N THR A 264 17.68 15.01 26.49
CA THR A 264 16.65 15.92 25.97
C THR A 264 15.24 15.55 26.39
N ASP A 265 14.34 16.52 26.48
CA ASP A 265 12.93 16.29 26.79
C ASP A 265 12.26 15.47 25.69
N TYR A 266 12.62 15.69 24.41
CA TYR A 266 12.18 14.89 23.28
C TYR A 266 12.58 13.42 23.45
N GLY A 267 13.85 13.15 23.75
CA GLY A 267 14.36 11.80 23.97
C GLY A 267 13.69 11.09 25.15
N ARG A 268 13.47 11.79 26.26
CA ARG A 268 12.74 11.24 27.43
C ARG A 268 11.32 10.82 27.07
N LEU A 269 10.58 11.61 26.26
CA LEU A 269 9.26 11.26 25.76
C LEU A 269 9.30 10.04 24.82
N VAL A 270 10.36 9.89 24.00
CA VAL A 270 10.61 8.68 23.19
C VAL A 270 10.81 7.45 24.10
N LEU A 271 11.58 7.57 25.19
CA LEU A 271 11.75 6.46 26.16
C LEU A 271 10.45 6.08 26.84
N VAL A 272 9.63 7.06 27.23
CA VAL A 272 8.27 6.81 27.77
C VAL A 272 7.44 6.02 26.77
N LYS A 273 7.45 6.45 25.50
CA LYS A 273 6.73 5.79 24.41
C LYS A 273 7.22 4.36 24.17
N LEU A 274 8.54 4.13 24.25
CA LEU A 274 9.13 2.79 24.16
C LEU A 274 8.69 1.89 25.32
N ALA A 275 8.69 2.41 26.54
CA ALA A 275 8.21 1.66 27.71
C ALA A 275 6.73 1.26 27.58
N LEU A 276 5.88 2.21 27.15
CA LEU A 276 4.46 1.93 26.86
C LEU A 276 4.30 0.87 25.77
N PHE A 277 5.11 0.92 24.70
CA PHE A 277 5.11 -0.05 23.61
C PHE A 277 5.48 -1.46 24.08
N ILE A 278 6.50 -1.59 24.94
CA ILE A 278 6.89 -2.87 25.55
C ILE A 278 5.75 -3.44 26.40
N VAL A 279 5.13 -2.60 27.24
CA VAL A 279 3.99 -3.03 28.07
C VAL A 279 2.82 -3.48 27.19
N LEU A 280 2.50 -2.76 26.10
CA LEU A 280 1.48 -3.19 25.13
C LEU A 280 1.83 -4.55 24.48
N GLY A 281 3.11 -4.82 24.23
CA GLY A 281 3.56 -6.13 23.77
C GLY A 281 3.28 -7.25 24.77
N ILE A 282 3.47 -6.98 26.07
CA ILE A 282 3.13 -7.93 27.16
C ILE A 282 1.62 -8.18 27.17
N PHE A 283 0.78 -7.16 27.01
CA PHE A 283 -0.68 -7.33 26.91
C PHE A 283 -1.05 -8.23 25.73
N GLY A 284 -0.46 -7.98 24.54
CA GLY A 284 -0.67 -8.79 23.35
C GLY A 284 -0.26 -10.26 23.55
N TYR A 285 0.84 -10.51 24.25
CA TYR A 285 1.27 -11.86 24.65
C TYR A 285 0.25 -12.52 25.59
N LEU A 286 -0.17 -11.83 26.66
CA LEU A 286 -1.17 -12.34 27.60
C LEU A 286 -2.52 -12.64 26.91
N HIS A 287 -2.93 -11.83 25.93
CA HIS A 287 -4.11 -12.11 25.13
C HIS A 287 -3.97 -13.43 24.37
N ARG A 288 -2.81 -13.71 23.77
CA ARG A 288 -2.56 -14.94 23.02
C ARG A 288 -2.53 -16.18 23.89
N GLU A 289 -1.89 -16.09 25.05
CA GLU A 289 -1.72 -17.24 25.95
C GLU A 289 -2.95 -17.56 26.78
N ARG A 290 -3.71 -16.55 27.21
CA ARG A 290 -4.78 -16.73 28.19
C ARG A 290 -6.18 -16.50 27.66
N THR A 291 -6.42 -15.36 26.97
CA THR A 291 -7.79 -14.97 26.63
C THR A 291 -8.27 -15.53 25.30
N LEU A 292 -7.39 -15.62 24.30
CA LEU A 292 -7.75 -16.13 22.98
C LEU A 292 -8.08 -17.64 22.99
N PRO A 293 -7.33 -18.53 23.66
CA PRO A 293 -7.70 -19.93 23.79
C PRO A 293 -9.05 -20.12 24.49
N ALA A 294 -9.32 -19.34 25.55
CA ALA A 294 -10.58 -19.38 26.26
C ALA A 294 -11.77 -18.94 25.37
N LEU A 295 -11.60 -17.92 24.55
CA LEU A 295 -12.61 -17.48 23.58
C LEU A 295 -12.88 -18.52 22.48
N MET A 296 -11.83 -19.22 22.03
CA MET A 296 -11.94 -20.26 21.00
C MET A 296 -12.54 -21.56 21.55
N ALA A 297 -12.24 -21.94 22.79
CA ALA A 297 -12.80 -23.12 23.44
C ALA A 297 -14.31 -23.03 23.66
N HIS A 298 -14.86 -21.83 23.89
CA HIS A 298 -16.29 -21.60 24.05
C HIS A 298 -17.12 -21.75 22.77
N ASN A 299 -16.49 -21.79 21.59
CA ASN A 299 -17.18 -21.99 20.30
C ASN A 299 -16.38 -22.85 19.32
N PRO A 300 -16.19 -24.17 19.59
CA PRO A 300 -15.32 -25.03 18.78
C PRO A 300 -15.83 -25.30 17.37
N LYS A 301 -17.11 -25.05 17.06
CA LYS A 301 -17.71 -25.38 15.74
C LYS A 301 -18.18 -24.19 14.90
N GLY A 302 -18.12 -22.95 15.38
CA GLY A 302 -18.41 -21.75 14.57
C GLY A 302 -19.82 -21.61 13.97
N TYR A 303 -20.69 -22.58 14.11
CA TYR A 303 -21.96 -22.71 13.37
C TYR A 303 -23.24 -22.65 14.21
N ALA A 304 -23.15 -22.80 15.52
CA ALA A 304 -24.32 -22.67 16.39
C ALA A 304 -24.38 -21.26 16.95
N ARG A 305 -25.55 -20.61 16.89
CA ARG A 305 -25.86 -19.46 17.74
C ARG A 305 -25.56 -19.91 19.18
N PRO A 306 -24.52 -19.45 19.85
CA PRO A 306 -24.36 -19.75 21.24
C PRO A 306 -25.51 -19.07 21.96
N ALA A 307 -26.17 -19.81 22.84
CA ALA A 307 -26.91 -19.17 23.92
C ALA A 307 -25.98 -18.10 24.51
N VAL A 308 -26.45 -16.87 24.67
CA VAL A 308 -25.75 -15.67 25.12
C VAL A 308 -24.89 -16.00 26.34
N THR A 309 -23.72 -16.59 26.14
CA THR A 309 -22.72 -16.77 27.17
C THR A 309 -21.91 -15.48 27.20
N ARG A 310 -21.99 -14.80 28.34
CA ARG A 310 -21.26 -13.56 28.59
C ARG A 310 -19.81 -13.73 28.21
N PRO A 311 -19.21 -12.73 27.48
CA PRO A 311 -17.79 -12.81 27.16
C PRO A 311 -16.97 -13.02 28.44
N PRO A 312 -15.89 -13.81 28.39
CA PRO A 312 -15.06 -14.01 29.59
C PRO A 312 -14.61 -12.65 30.12
N TRP A 313 -14.99 -12.32 31.31
CA TRP A 313 -14.64 -11.04 31.96
C TRP A 313 -13.14 -10.76 31.93
N ALA A 314 -12.32 -11.81 31.91
CA ALA A 314 -10.88 -11.71 31.76
C ALA A 314 -10.47 -11.00 30.45
N PHE A 315 -11.14 -11.31 29.32
CA PHE A 315 -10.87 -10.63 28.04
C PHE A 315 -11.23 -9.16 28.10
N VAL A 316 -12.45 -8.81 28.57
CA VAL A 316 -12.92 -7.42 28.62
C VAL A 316 -12.08 -6.56 29.56
N ARG A 317 -11.66 -7.10 30.70
CA ARG A 317 -10.77 -6.39 31.65
C ARG A 317 -9.38 -6.15 31.09
N LEU A 318 -8.75 -7.19 30.52
CA LEU A 318 -7.41 -7.08 29.96
C LEU A 318 -7.38 -6.14 28.76
N ALA A 319 -8.33 -6.32 27.82
CA ALA A 319 -8.45 -5.47 26.64
C ALA A 319 -8.84 -4.03 26.99
N GLY A 320 -9.67 -3.83 28.03
CA GLY A 320 -9.99 -2.49 28.53
C GLY A 320 -8.76 -1.77 29.10
N ALA A 321 -7.92 -2.46 29.86
CA ALA A 321 -6.65 -1.91 30.37
C ALA A 321 -5.67 -1.59 29.22
N GLU A 322 -5.60 -2.47 28.21
CA GLU A 322 -4.79 -2.23 26.99
C GLU A 322 -5.28 -1.00 26.23
N VAL A 323 -6.59 -0.81 26.09
CA VAL A 323 -7.20 0.38 25.46
C VAL A 323 -6.84 1.67 26.20
N LEU A 324 -6.86 1.67 27.54
CA LEU A 324 -6.45 2.82 28.33
C LEU A 324 -4.97 3.17 28.09
N LEU A 325 -4.12 2.15 28.05
CA LEU A 325 -2.70 2.33 27.77
C LEU A 325 -2.45 2.84 26.34
N MET A 326 -3.19 2.33 25.34
CA MET A 326 -3.13 2.80 23.95
C MET A 326 -3.58 4.27 23.84
N ALA A 327 -4.64 4.65 24.54
CA ALA A 327 -5.12 6.04 24.56
C ALA A 327 -4.08 6.99 25.20
N ALA A 328 -3.46 6.56 26.31
CA ALA A 328 -2.37 7.31 26.93
C ALA A 328 -1.16 7.43 25.98
N THR A 329 -0.80 6.34 25.28
CA THR A 329 0.27 6.36 24.28
C THR A 329 -0.02 7.31 23.12
N LEU A 330 -1.27 7.40 22.66
CA LEU A 330 -1.71 8.38 21.68
C LEU A 330 -1.55 9.81 22.20
N GLY A 331 -1.95 10.07 23.44
CA GLY A 331 -1.76 11.38 24.07
C GLY A 331 -0.28 11.79 24.12
N VAL A 332 0.60 10.90 24.54
CA VAL A 332 2.06 11.12 24.53
C VAL A 332 2.56 11.37 23.10
N ALA A 333 2.04 10.65 22.10
CA ALA A 333 2.42 10.83 20.69
C ALA A 333 2.04 12.22 20.16
N VAL A 334 0.85 12.73 20.50
CA VAL A 334 0.39 14.08 20.12
C VAL A 334 1.27 15.16 20.78
N ALA A 335 1.63 15.00 22.06
CA ALA A 335 2.54 15.90 22.74
C ALA A 335 3.95 15.88 22.13
N LEU A 336 4.49 14.68 21.86
CA LEU A 336 5.80 14.50 21.22
C LEU A 336 5.86 15.16 19.84
N ALA A 337 4.76 15.14 19.08
CA ALA A 337 4.70 15.76 17.76
C ALA A 337 4.78 17.30 17.80
N ARG A 338 4.57 17.92 18.96
CA ARG A 338 4.75 19.36 19.21
C ARG A 338 6.04 19.70 19.98
N THR A 339 6.70 18.69 20.55
CA THR A 339 7.98 18.90 21.22
C THR A 339 9.07 19.05 20.16
N ALA A 340 9.84 20.13 20.22
CA ALA A 340 10.93 20.37 19.28
C ALA A 340 11.96 19.24 19.38
N PRO A 341 12.34 18.61 18.27
CA PRO A 341 13.47 17.68 18.27
C PRO A 341 14.75 18.45 18.63
N PRO A 342 15.78 17.77 19.16
CA PRO A 342 17.06 18.40 19.45
C PRO A 342 17.60 19.13 18.22
N ALA A 343 18.00 20.39 18.37
CA ALA A 343 18.65 21.12 17.31
C ALA A 343 20.01 20.46 17.04
N VAL A 344 20.17 19.86 15.89
CA VAL A 344 21.47 19.44 15.38
C VAL A 344 22.00 20.64 14.62
N ASN A 345 23.09 21.23 15.10
CA ASN A 345 23.84 22.26 14.37
C ASN A 345 24.46 21.60 13.14
N LEU A 346 23.69 21.51 12.10
CA LEU A 346 24.17 21.16 10.78
C LEU A 346 24.28 22.51 10.06
N ASP A 347 25.52 22.92 9.74
CA ASP A 347 25.76 23.74 8.55
C ASP A 347 25.29 22.90 7.35
N GLU A 348 23.96 22.77 7.21
CA GLU A 348 23.39 21.99 6.11
C GLU A 348 23.61 22.77 4.82
N ASP A 349 24.49 22.23 3.99
CA ASP A 349 24.59 22.63 2.60
C ASP A 349 23.20 22.54 1.94
N ALA A 350 22.87 23.52 1.11
CA ALA A 350 21.60 23.61 0.41
C ALA A 350 21.22 22.33 -0.32
N VAL A 351 22.22 21.57 -0.80
CA VAL A 351 22.04 20.29 -1.45
C VAL A 351 21.52 19.23 -0.45
N THR A 352 22.12 19.14 0.72
CA THR A 352 21.70 18.21 1.78
C THR A 352 20.24 18.45 2.19
N SER A 353 19.81 19.71 2.27
CA SER A 353 18.41 20.05 2.57
C SER A 353 17.43 19.63 1.43
N MET A 354 17.92 19.60 0.18
CA MET A 354 17.11 19.21 -1.00
C MET A 354 16.96 17.69 -1.16
N ILE A 355 18.10 16.96 -1.08
CA ILE A 355 18.14 15.53 -1.38
C ILE A 355 18.20 14.63 -0.13
N GLY A 356 18.31 15.24 1.08
CA GLY A 356 18.35 14.52 2.36
C GLY A 356 19.70 13.87 2.70
N PHE A 357 20.77 14.21 1.96
CA PHE A 357 22.12 13.71 2.19
C PHE A 357 23.16 14.60 1.46
N PRO A 358 24.43 14.57 1.87
CA PRO A 358 25.49 15.30 1.19
C PRO A 358 25.64 14.88 -0.28
N MET A 359 26.06 15.82 -1.14
CA MET A 359 26.32 15.54 -2.56
C MET A 359 27.25 14.31 -2.69
N PRO A 360 26.82 13.23 -3.36
CA PRO A 360 27.66 12.05 -3.53
C PRO A 360 28.88 12.38 -4.41
N PRO A 361 30.03 11.70 -4.18
CA PRO A 361 31.22 11.86 -5.01
C PRO A 361 30.96 11.36 -6.45
N PRO A 362 31.87 11.66 -7.42
CA PRO A 362 31.69 11.23 -8.81
C PRO A 362 31.32 9.76 -8.95
N ILE A 363 30.38 9.46 -9.87
CA ILE A 363 29.89 8.11 -10.09
C ILE A 363 31.01 7.15 -10.56
N THR A 364 31.06 5.97 -9.96
CA THR A 364 31.91 4.84 -10.40
C THR A 364 31.14 3.53 -10.25
N VAL A 365 31.51 2.50 -11.01
CA VAL A 365 30.88 1.17 -10.93
C VAL A 365 30.96 0.60 -9.50
N ALA A 366 32.11 0.78 -8.82
CA ALA A 366 32.27 0.36 -7.44
C ALA A 366 31.29 1.07 -6.50
N ARG A 367 31.11 2.40 -6.66
CA ARG A 367 30.17 3.17 -5.85
C ARG A 367 28.72 2.81 -6.11
N LEU A 368 28.36 2.46 -7.34
CA LEU A 368 27.02 1.93 -7.63
C LEU A 368 26.69 0.66 -6.84
N ALA A 369 27.70 -0.18 -6.57
CA ALA A 369 27.54 -1.40 -5.79
C ALA A 369 27.68 -1.19 -4.27
N THR A 370 28.53 -0.24 -3.83
CA THR A 370 28.93 -0.12 -2.41
C THR A 370 28.23 1.00 -1.64
N MET A 371 27.68 2.01 -2.31
CA MET A 371 26.96 3.11 -1.65
C MET A 371 25.52 2.70 -1.34
N TRP A 372 25.34 1.97 -0.25
CA TRP A 372 24.00 1.54 0.17
C TRP A 372 23.23 2.65 0.86
N ARG A 373 22.02 2.92 0.34
CA ARG A 373 21.05 3.82 0.93
C ARG A 373 19.65 3.22 0.84
N PRO A 374 19.32 2.32 1.78
CA PRO A 374 18.05 1.61 1.75
C PRO A 374 16.86 2.55 1.93
N ASP A 375 15.95 2.57 0.96
CA ASP A 375 14.62 3.16 1.16
C ASP A 375 13.77 2.20 2.02
N LEU A 376 13.22 2.73 3.12
CA LEU A 376 12.45 1.93 4.08
C LEU A 376 11.20 1.31 3.47
N PHE A 377 10.49 2.03 2.60
CA PHE A 377 9.29 1.51 1.94
C PHE A 377 9.61 0.29 1.08
N PHE A 378 10.62 0.39 0.20
CA PHE A 378 11.03 -0.72 -0.65
C PHE A 378 11.67 -1.86 0.14
N ALA A 379 12.40 -1.57 1.22
CA ALA A 379 12.94 -2.60 2.10
C ALA A 379 11.82 -3.45 2.72
N VAL A 380 10.81 -2.80 3.28
CA VAL A 380 9.64 -3.48 3.83
C VAL A 380 8.86 -4.21 2.74
N LEU A 381 8.66 -3.60 1.57
CA LEU A 381 7.97 -4.22 0.44
C LEU A 381 8.66 -5.53 0.02
N VAL A 382 9.97 -5.51 -0.15
CA VAL A 382 10.78 -6.69 -0.55
C VAL A 382 10.69 -7.80 0.52
N VAL A 383 10.86 -7.44 1.80
CA VAL A 383 10.76 -8.40 2.91
C VAL A 383 9.36 -9.02 2.99
N VAL A 384 8.30 -8.22 2.88
CA VAL A 384 6.92 -8.70 2.93
C VAL A 384 6.60 -9.59 1.71
N LEU A 385 6.90 -9.13 0.50
CA LEU A 385 6.64 -9.91 -0.71
C LEU A 385 7.47 -11.19 -0.76
N GLY A 386 8.75 -11.12 -0.38
CA GLY A 386 9.64 -12.28 -0.28
C GLY A 386 9.17 -13.29 0.77
N GLY A 387 8.84 -12.80 1.97
CA GLY A 387 8.35 -13.62 3.08
C GLY A 387 7.02 -14.30 2.78
N LEU A 388 6.05 -13.59 2.21
CA LEU A 388 4.76 -14.15 1.81
C LEU A 388 4.92 -15.21 0.71
N TYR A 389 5.78 -14.96 -0.27
CA TYR A 389 6.06 -15.92 -1.33
C TYR A 389 6.75 -17.17 -0.78
N ALA A 390 7.80 -17.01 0.04
CA ALA A 390 8.50 -18.12 0.67
C ALA A 390 7.56 -18.96 1.56
N ALA A 391 6.70 -18.31 2.36
CA ALA A 391 5.69 -18.98 3.17
C ALA A 391 4.66 -19.74 2.31
N GLY A 392 4.27 -19.19 1.17
CA GLY A 392 3.41 -19.86 0.20
C GLY A 392 4.06 -21.14 -0.36
N VAL A 393 5.32 -21.06 -0.82
CA VAL A 393 6.08 -22.19 -1.33
C VAL A 393 6.31 -23.25 -0.24
N ALA A 394 6.72 -22.85 0.96
CA ALA A 394 6.91 -23.75 2.09
C ALA A 394 5.60 -24.52 2.43
N ARG A 395 4.45 -23.83 2.40
CA ARG A 395 3.15 -24.43 2.66
C ARG A 395 2.75 -25.46 1.59
N LEU A 396 3.04 -25.20 0.30
CA LEU A 396 2.80 -26.17 -0.78
C LEU A 396 3.69 -27.40 -0.60
N ARG A 397 5.00 -27.20 -0.36
CA ARG A 397 5.95 -28.29 -0.11
C ARG A 397 5.53 -29.17 1.07
N ALA A 398 5.12 -28.54 2.18
CA ALA A 398 4.64 -29.26 3.36
C ALA A 398 3.38 -30.12 3.11
N ARG A 399 2.63 -29.85 2.03
CA ARG A 399 1.48 -30.65 1.58
C ARG A 399 1.82 -31.65 0.49
N GLY A 400 3.08 -31.73 0.06
CA GLY A 400 3.49 -32.55 -1.07
C GLY A 400 3.14 -31.98 -2.45
N ASP A 401 2.65 -30.72 -2.51
CA ASP A 401 2.30 -30.05 -3.77
C ASP A 401 3.56 -29.59 -4.52
N ALA A 402 3.70 -29.97 -5.79
CA ALA A 402 4.81 -29.52 -6.63
C ALA A 402 4.68 -28.03 -6.98
N TRP A 403 5.80 -27.31 -6.84
CA TRP A 403 5.95 -25.92 -7.30
C TRP A 403 7.22 -25.78 -8.14
N PRO A 404 7.15 -25.26 -9.38
CA PRO A 404 8.30 -25.16 -10.27
C PRO A 404 9.38 -24.25 -9.69
N PRO A 405 10.65 -24.70 -9.56
CA PRO A 405 11.73 -23.91 -8.99
C PRO A 405 12.03 -22.64 -9.81
N GLY A 406 11.90 -22.68 -11.14
CA GLY A 406 12.09 -21.51 -12.00
C GLY A 406 11.20 -20.33 -11.65
N ARG A 407 9.96 -20.56 -11.15
CA ARG A 407 9.09 -19.47 -10.66
C ARG A 407 9.63 -18.83 -9.40
N THR A 408 10.17 -19.63 -8.49
CA THR A 408 10.80 -19.12 -7.25
C THR A 408 12.06 -18.33 -7.56
N ILE A 409 12.87 -18.80 -8.52
CA ILE A 409 14.06 -18.09 -8.98
C ILE A 409 13.67 -16.76 -9.63
N ALA A 410 12.71 -16.76 -10.55
CA ALA A 410 12.24 -15.54 -11.20
C ALA A 410 11.73 -14.50 -10.17
N TRP A 411 10.94 -14.94 -9.18
CA TRP A 411 10.48 -14.07 -8.11
C TRP A 411 11.63 -13.50 -7.29
N GLY A 412 12.58 -14.34 -6.87
CA GLY A 412 13.75 -13.92 -6.09
C GLY A 412 14.63 -12.93 -6.85
N VAL A 413 14.92 -13.21 -8.14
CA VAL A 413 15.68 -12.28 -8.99
C VAL A 413 14.92 -10.98 -9.20
N GLY A 414 13.58 -11.02 -9.39
CA GLY A 414 12.74 -9.82 -9.47
C GLY A 414 12.82 -8.95 -8.21
N LEU A 415 12.83 -9.54 -7.02
CA LEU A 415 13.03 -8.80 -5.77
C LEU A 415 14.45 -8.25 -5.67
N LEU A 416 15.47 -9.01 -6.11
CA LEU A 416 16.86 -8.52 -6.14
C LEU A 416 17.05 -7.33 -7.08
N THR A 417 16.35 -7.28 -8.22
CA THR A 417 16.40 -6.10 -9.10
C THR A 417 15.77 -4.88 -8.44
N ILE A 418 14.70 -5.02 -7.66
CA ILE A 418 14.16 -3.91 -6.85
C ILE A 418 15.19 -3.45 -5.83
N VAL A 419 15.81 -4.36 -5.06
CA VAL A 419 16.88 -4.01 -4.11
C VAL A 419 18.02 -3.27 -4.81
N ALA A 420 18.48 -3.76 -5.97
CA ALA A 420 19.57 -3.15 -6.70
C ALA A 420 19.29 -1.69 -7.07
N VAL A 421 18.08 -1.34 -7.46
CA VAL A 421 17.78 0.03 -7.92
C VAL A 421 17.20 0.94 -6.84
N THR A 422 16.74 0.41 -5.70
CA THR A 422 16.14 1.22 -4.63
C THR A 422 16.95 1.28 -3.34
N MET A 423 18.06 0.52 -3.25
CA MET A 423 18.84 0.44 -2.02
C MET A 423 20.36 0.60 -2.22
N THR A 424 20.86 0.52 -3.46
CA THR A 424 22.29 0.65 -3.77
C THR A 424 22.65 2.05 -4.27
N GLY A 425 23.84 2.23 -4.79
CA GLY A 425 24.29 3.50 -5.38
C GLY A 425 23.37 4.02 -6.49
N ILE A 426 22.63 3.17 -7.19
CA ILE A 426 21.63 3.63 -8.17
C ILE A 426 20.60 4.53 -7.48
N ALA A 427 20.09 4.14 -6.31
CA ALA A 427 19.18 4.95 -5.51
C ALA A 427 19.83 6.27 -5.04
N THR A 428 21.10 6.22 -4.66
CA THR A 428 21.87 7.40 -4.22
C THR A 428 22.07 8.41 -5.35
N TYR A 429 22.39 7.95 -6.56
CA TYR A 429 22.63 8.84 -7.70
C TYR A 429 21.38 9.22 -8.49
N SER A 430 20.26 8.52 -8.33
CA SER A 430 19.00 8.77 -9.05
C SER A 430 18.45 10.20 -8.88
N PRO A 431 18.45 10.85 -7.70
CA PRO A 431 18.02 12.24 -7.58
C PRO A 431 19.04 13.26 -8.14
N VAL A 432 20.30 12.84 -8.38
CA VAL A 432 21.40 13.71 -8.80
C VAL A 432 21.69 13.63 -10.30
N LEU A 433 21.47 12.45 -10.90
CA LEU A 433 21.71 12.16 -12.32
C LEU A 433 20.45 11.64 -12.98
N PHE A 434 20.07 12.28 -14.08
CA PHE A 434 18.94 11.81 -14.89
C PHE A 434 19.19 10.43 -15.51
N SER A 435 20.44 10.14 -15.89
CA SER A 435 20.83 8.82 -16.42
C SER A 435 20.63 7.69 -15.43
N THR A 436 21.00 7.86 -14.16
CA THR A 436 20.76 6.86 -13.10
C THR A 436 19.28 6.78 -12.71
N HIS A 437 18.58 7.91 -12.69
CA HIS A 437 17.12 7.93 -12.55
C HIS A 437 16.44 7.09 -13.64
N MET A 438 16.92 7.21 -14.88
CA MET A 438 16.37 6.43 -15.98
C MET A 438 16.67 4.93 -15.85
N ILE A 439 17.86 4.52 -15.37
CA ILE A 439 18.15 3.11 -15.03
C ILE A 439 17.15 2.60 -13.98
N GLN A 440 16.97 3.34 -12.89
CA GLN A 440 16.03 2.98 -11.83
C GLN A 440 14.62 2.80 -12.37
N HIS A 441 14.16 3.75 -13.18
CA HIS A 441 12.85 3.75 -13.79
C HIS A 441 12.64 2.57 -14.74
N MET A 442 13.59 2.30 -15.65
CA MET A 442 13.48 1.21 -16.61
C MET A 442 13.45 -0.16 -15.94
N VAL A 443 14.30 -0.37 -14.93
CA VAL A 443 14.30 -1.62 -14.17
C VAL A 443 12.98 -1.83 -13.44
N LEU A 444 12.44 -0.79 -12.76
CA LEU A 444 11.17 -0.90 -12.03
C LEU A 444 9.94 -1.02 -12.94
N SER A 445 9.96 -0.41 -14.13
CA SER A 445 8.82 -0.47 -15.05
C SER A 445 8.78 -1.70 -15.94
N MET A 446 9.95 -2.33 -16.20
CA MET A 446 10.04 -3.44 -17.15
C MET A 446 10.67 -4.70 -16.53
N LEU A 447 11.94 -4.66 -16.12
CA LEU A 447 12.67 -5.86 -15.72
C LEU A 447 12.10 -6.51 -14.45
N SER A 448 11.93 -5.74 -13.39
CA SER A 448 11.37 -6.25 -12.13
C SER A 448 9.95 -6.80 -12.31
N PRO A 449 9.01 -6.11 -12.98
CA PRO A 449 7.67 -6.62 -13.25
C PRO A 449 7.63 -7.93 -14.04
N ILE A 450 8.43 -8.06 -15.11
CA ILE A 450 8.51 -9.29 -15.91
C ILE A 450 8.88 -10.49 -15.00
N LEU A 451 9.94 -10.33 -14.21
CA LEU A 451 10.43 -11.37 -13.32
C LEU A 451 9.43 -11.73 -12.21
N LEU A 452 8.80 -10.72 -11.62
CA LEU A 452 7.76 -10.92 -10.61
C LEU A 452 6.53 -11.63 -11.17
N VAL A 453 6.08 -11.27 -12.36
CA VAL A 453 4.93 -11.92 -13.04
C VAL A 453 5.26 -13.36 -13.40
N LEU A 454 6.47 -13.65 -13.89
CA LEU A 454 6.94 -15.01 -14.16
C LEU A 454 6.97 -15.89 -12.90
N GLY A 455 7.13 -15.28 -11.72
CA GLY A 455 7.00 -15.93 -10.41
C GLY A 455 5.60 -16.49 -10.11
N ALA A 456 4.56 -16.06 -10.84
CA ALA A 456 3.16 -16.48 -10.66
C ALA A 456 2.65 -16.34 -9.21
N PRO A 457 2.76 -15.17 -8.56
CA PRO A 457 2.42 -14.99 -7.15
C PRO A 457 0.93 -15.19 -6.85
N VAL A 458 0.04 -14.83 -7.77
CA VAL A 458 -1.41 -14.99 -7.60
C VAL A 458 -1.79 -16.47 -7.60
N THR A 459 -1.23 -17.26 -8.52
CA THR A 459 -1.42 -18.72 -8.56
C THR A 459 -0.89 -19.37 -7.29
N LEU A 460 0.28 -18.95 -6.82
CA LEU A 460 0.84 -19.43 -5.55
C LEU A 460 -0.10 -19.13 -4.38
N ALA A 461 -0.57 -17.88 -4.27
CA ALA A 461 -1.48 -17.46 -3.21
C ALA A 461 -2.80 -18.25 -3.22
N LEU A 462 -3.43 -18.42 -4.40
CA LEU A 462 -4.68 -19.19 -4.54
C LEU A 462 -4.51 -20.66 -4.15
N ARG A 463 -3.33 -21.26 -4.41
CA ARG A 463 -3.03 -22.64 -4.03
C ARG A 463 -2.63 -22.76 -2.56
N ALA A 464 -1.88 -21.80 -2.02
CA ALA A 464 -1.36 -21.84 -0.66
C ALA A 464 -2.40 -21.45 0.40
N LEU A 465 -3.30 -20.49 0.10
CA LEU A 465 -4.30 -20.03 1.05
C LEU A 465 -5.42 -21.07 1.25
N LYS A 466 -5.77 -21.30 2.52
CA LYS A 466 -6.91 -22.16 2.89
C LYS A 466 -8.22 -21.44 2.58
N PRO A 467 -9.27 -22.16 2.13
CA PRO A 467 -10.62 -21.61 2.05
C PRO A 467 -11.10 -21.12 3.42
N ALA A 468 -12.06 -20.20 3.42
CA ALA A 468 -12.70 -19.75 4.65
C ALA A 468 -13.39 -20.91 5.37
N ALA A 469 -13.24 -20.99 6.70
CA ALA A 469 -13.83 -22.06 7.49
C ALA A 469 -15.36 -21.99 7.54
N ILE A 470 -15.92 -20.79 7.45
CA ILE A 470 -17.36 -20.54 7.44
C ILE A 470 -17.82 -20.39 5.98
N ARG A 471 -18.79 -21.23 5.57
CA ARG A 471 -19.33 -21.18 4.20
C ARG A 471 -20.00 -19.83 3.92
N GLY A 472 -19.56 -19.17 2.84
CA GLY A 472 -20.07 -17.83 2.46
C GLY A 472 -19.33 -16.67 3.09
N ASP A 473 -18.39 -16.94 3.97
CA ASP A 473 -17.50 -15.93 4.55
C ASP A 473 -16.29 -15.62 3.64
N ARG A 474 -15.59 -14.52 3.92
CA ARG A 474 -14.44 -14.06 3.15
C ARG A 474 -13.15 -14.14 3.97
N GLY A 475 -12.42 -15.23 3.77
CA GLY A 475 -11.02 -15.34 4.17
C GLY A 475 -10.08 -14.67 3.14
N PRO A 476 -8.75 -14.74 3.36
CA PRO A 476 -7.77 -14.15 2.43
C PRO A 476 -7.87 -14.70 0.99
N ARG A 477 -8.21 -15.98 0.82
CA ARG A 477 -8.39 -16.60 -0.51
C ARG A 477 -9.62 -16.04 -1.23
N GLU A 478 -10.74 -15.92 -0.52
CA GLU A 478 -12.00 -15.39 -1.05
C GLU A 478 -11.86 -13.90 -1.39
N TRP A 479 -11.15 -13.12 -0.57
CA TRP A 479 -10.83 -11.74 -0.88
C TRP A 479 -10.00 -11.61 -2.17
N LEU A 480 -8.96 -12.43 -2.32
CA LEU A 480 -8.16 -12.47 -3.55
C LEU A 480 -9.04 -12.80 -4.77
N THR A 481 -9.93 -13.78 -4.64
CA THR A 481 -10.88 -14.15 -5.70
C THR A 481 -11.84 -13.01 -6.04
N VAL A 482 -12.38 -12.31 -5.03
CA VAL A 482 -13.27 -11.14 -5.23
C VAL A 482 -12.53 -10.01 -5.95
N ILE A 483 -11.27 -9.73 -5.58
CA ILE A 483 -10.44 -8.72 -6.25
C ILE A 483 -10.22 -9.09 -7.71
N LEU A 484 -9.84 -10.34 -8.00
CA LEU A 484 -9.60 -10.82 -9.35
C LEU A 484 -10.83 -10.73 -10.26
N HIS A 485 -12.04 -10.89 -9.71
CA HIS A 485 -13.30 -10.80 -10.45
C HIS A 485 -13.96 -9.42 -10.34
N SER A 486 -13.33 -8.43 -9.71
CA SER A 486 -13.90 -7.10 -9.53
C SER A 486 -14.07 -6.35 -10.87
N ARG A 487 -15.05 -5.45 -10.94
CA ARG A 487 -15.25 -4.60 -12.12
C ARG A 487 -14.04 -3.68 -12.35
N ALA A 488 -13.44 -3.18 -11.29
CA ALA A 488 -12.26 -2.33 -11.37
C ALA A 488 -11.08 -3.09 -12.00
N LEU A 489 -10.77 -4.30 -11.50
CA LEU A 489 -9.67 -5.08 -12.05
C LEU A 489 -9.93 -5.56 -13.49
N ARG A 490 -11.20 -5.82 -13.86
CA ARG A 490 -11.58 -6.10 -15.25
C ARG A 490 -11.37 -4.90 -16.18
N PHE A 491 -11.57 -3.69 -15.68
CA PHE A 491 -11.34 -2.45 -16.44
C PHE A 491 -9.85 -2.16 -16.59
N ILE A 492 -9.10 -2.08 -15.49
CA ILE A 492 -7.66 -1.79 -15.54
C ILE A 492 -6.85 -2.92 -16.18
N GLY A 493 -7.26 -4.18 -16.00
CA GLY A 493 -6.67 -5.37 -16.64
C GLY A 493 -7.16 -5.61 -18.07
N HIS A 494 -7.93 -4.70 -18.67
CA HIS A 494 -8.20 -4.74 -20.10
C HIS A 494 -6.91 -4.39 -20.87
N PRO A 495 -6.52 -5.14 -21.90
CA PRO A 495 -5.25 -4.94 -22.60
C PRO A 495 -5.00 -3.51 -23.03
N ALA A 496 -5.99 -2.87 -23.64
CA ALA A 496 -5.89 -1.46 -24.06
C ALA A 496 -5.70 -0.52 -22.87
N THR A 497 -6.46 -0.71 -21.78
CA THR A 497 -6.34 0.13 -20.57
C THR A 497 -4.97 -0.05 -19.91
N ALA A 498 -4.50 -1.30 -19.78
CA ALA A 498 -3.18 -1.59 -19.21
C ALA A 498 -2.06 -0.97 -20.05
N THR A 499 -2.18 -1.02 -21.40
CA THR A 499 -1.22 -0.38 -22.31
C THR A 499 -1.26 1.15 -22.19
N VAL A 500 -2.44 1.75 -22.17
CA VAL A 500 -2.58 3.21 -22.00
C VAL A 500 -2.02 3.66 -20.64
N ILE A 501 -2.26 2.91 -19.57
CA ILE A 501 -1.65 3.20 -18.25
C ILE A 501 -0.13 3.10 -18.35
N PHE A 502 0.41 2.04 -18.91
CA PHE A 502 1.85 1.78 -18.97
C PHE A 502 2.59 2.81 -19.84
N VAL A 503 2.14 2.98 -21.09
CA VAL A 503 2.76 3.91 -22.05
C VAL A 503 2.38 5.35 -21.74
N GLY A 504 1.09 5.63 -21.64
CA GLY A 504 0.56 7.00 -21.49
C GLY A 504 1.03 7.69 -20.21
N SER A 505 1.13 6.95 -19.10
CA SER A 505 1.65 7.54 -17.85
C SER A 505 3.13 7.90 -17.93
N THR A 506 3.93 7.13 -18.65
CA THR A 506 5.34 7.45 -18.90
C THR A 506 5.48 8.79 -19.61
N TYR A 507 4.74 8.96 -20.72
CA TYR A 507 4.73 10.24 -21.43
C TYR A 507 4.15 11.38 -20.59
N ALA A 508 3.06 11.13 -19.84
CA ALA A 508 2.46 12.12 -18.98
C ALA A 508 3.43 12.59 -17.88
N VAL A 509 4.18 11.69 -17.28
CA VAL A 509 5.16 12.06 -16.24
C VAL A 509 6.29 12.91 -16.84
N TYR A 510 6.93 12.48 -17.91
CA TYR A 510 8.17 13.12 -18.39
C TYR A 510 7.95 14.32 -19.31
N PHE A 511 6.87 14.36 -20.11
CA PHE A 511 6.63 15.46 -21.06
C PHE A 511 5.63 16.51 -20.55
N THR A 512 5.29 16.47 -19.25
CA THR A 512 4.52 17.53 -18.59
C THR A 512 5.30 18.09 -17.40
N PRO A 513 4.87 19.19 -16.77
CA PRO A 513 5.49 19.71 -15.55
C PRO A 513 5.48 18.73 -14.36
N LEU A 514 4.77 17.61 -14.49
CA LEU A 514 4.58 16.62 -13.41
C LEU A 514 5.91 16.04 -12.94
N PHE A 515 6.85 15.72 -13.84
CA PHE A 515 8.16 15.20 -13.48
C PHE A 515 8.91 16.16 -12.53
N GLY A 516 9.00 17.44 -12.91
CA GLY A 516 9.65 18.44 -12.06
C GLY A 516 8.94 18.65 -10.73
N TYR A 517 7.62 18.53 -10.68
CA TYR A 517 6.85 18.58 -9.45
C TYR A 517 7.13 17.38 -8.54
N LEU A 518 7.14 16.17 -9.09
CA LEU A 518 7.39 14.92 -8.36
C LEU A 518 8.82 14.83 -7.81
N MET A 519 9.80 15.38 -8.51
CA MET A 519 11.21 15.38 -8.07
C MET A 519 11.47 16.30 -6.88
N ARG A 520 10.65 17.32 -6.65
CA ARG A 520 10.84 18.30 -5.55
C ARG A 520 10.55 17.73 -4.15
N ALA A 521 9.88 16.59 -4.06
CA ALA A 521 9.53 15.98 -2.79
C ALA A 521 9.82 14.48 -2.83
N HIS A 522 10.41 13.95 -1.74
CA HIS A 522 10.66 12.50 -1.62
C HIS A 522 9.42 11.66 -1.89
N VAL A 523 8.27 12.08 -1.37
CA VAL A 523 6.98 11.39 -1.58
C VAL A 523 6.60 11.35 -3.06
N GLY A 524 6.86 12.42 -3.80
CA GLY A 524 6.61 12.49 -5.24
C GLY A 524 7.47 11.48 -5.99
N HIS A 525 8.77 11.45 -5.70
CA HIS A 525 9.70 10.48 -6.29
C HIS A 525 9.32 9.04 -5.92
N LEU A 526 9.03 8.76 -4.65
CA LEU A 526 8.57 7.46 -4.17
C LEU A 526 7.26 7.02 -4.89
N ALA A 527 6.28 7.92 -4.99
CA ALA A 527 5.02 7.64 -5.69
C ALA A 527 5.25 7.30 -7.17
N MET A 528 6.19 7.98 -7.82
CA MET A 528 6.59 7.70 -9.20
C MET A 528 7.20 6.30 -9.33
N LEU A 529 8.13 5.90 -8.45
CA LEU A 529 8.74 4.57 -8.47
C LEU A 529 7.70 3.46 -8.23
N VAL A 530 6.79 3.65 -7.27
CA VAL A 530 5.69 2.72 -6.98
C VAL A 530 4.75 2.62 -8.17
N HIS A 531 4.42 3.77 -8.80
CA HIS A 531 3.58 3.80 -9.99
C HIS A 531 4.18 3.01 -11.15
N PHE A 532 5.46 3.18 -11.44
CA PHE A 532 6.12 2.46 -12.53
C PHE A 532 6.23 0.96 -12.27
N LEU A 533 6.54 0.55 -11.03
CA LEU A 533 6.50 -0.86 -10.65
C LEU A 533 5.09 -1.45 -10.80
N ALA A 534 4.06 -0.72 -10.39
CA ALA A 534 2.67 -1.16 -10.46
C ALA A 534 2.14 -1.20 -11.90
N SER A 535 2.37 -0.15 -12.71
CA SER A 535 1.93 -0.07 -14.10
C SER A 535 2.62 -1.10 -14.98
N GLY A 536 3.93 -1.30 -14.80
CA GLY A 536 4.68 -2.38 -15.44
C GLY A 536 4.17 -3.76 -15.04
N SER A 537 3.94 -3.99 -13.74
CA SER A 537 3.39 -5.27 -13.25
C SER A 537 2.01 -5.55 -13.82
N LEU A 538 1.15 -4.54 -13.94
CA LEU A 538 -0.17 -4.66 -14.56
C LEU A 538 -0.06 -5.01 -16.04
N PHE A 539 0.78 -4.29 -16.79
CA PHE A 539 0.96 -4.53 -18.22
C PHE A 539 1.51 -5.93 -18.52
N PHE A 540 2.61 -6.32 -17.86
CA PHE A 540 3.21 -7.63 -18.06
C PHE A 540 2.37 -8.78 -17.50
N TRP A 541 1.57 -8.57 -16.46
CA TRP A 541 0.59 -9.55 -16.00
C TRP A 541 -0.45 -9.86 -17.08
N VAL A 542 -0.98 -8.84 -17.76
CA VAL A 542 -1.92 -9.00 -18.88
C VAL A 542 -1.24 -9.65 -20.10
N LEU A 543 -0.02 -9.24 -20.39
CA LEU A 543 0.74 -9.69 -21.56
C LEU A 543 1.22 -11.14 -21.42
N ILE A 544 1.92 -11.47 -20.33
CA ILE A 544 2.51 -12.80 -20.13
C ILE A 544 1.41 -13.82 -19.77
N GLY A 545 0.50 -13.44 -18.85
CA GLY A 545 -0.68 -14.24 -18.52
C GLY A 545 -0.39 -15.59 -17.86
N VAL A 546 0.71 -15.70 -17.06
CA VAL A 546 1.00 -16.91 -16.27
C VAL A 546 0.00 -17.08 -15.13
N ASP A 547 -0.37 -15.98 -14.50
CA ASP A 547 -1.41 -15.91 -13.49
C ASP A 547 -2.81 -15.72 -14.10
N PRO A 548 -3.89 -16.05 -13.39
CA PRO A 548 -5.25 -15.81 -13.84
C PRO A 548 -5.47 -14.33 -14.17
N THR A 549 -5.80 -14.03 -15.42
CA THR A 549 -6.17 -12.71 -15.90
C THR A 549 -7.67 -12.60 -16.15
N PRO A 550 -8.30 -11.42 -16.03
CA PRO A 550 -9.73 -11.23 -16.30
C PRO A 550 -10.13 -11.56 -17.74
N ARG A 551 -9.20 -11.41 -18.69
CA ARG A 551 -9.36 -11.77 -20.10
C ARG A 551 -8.13 -12.53 -20.58
N LYS A 552 -8.32 -13.70 -21.15
CA LYS A 552 -7.25 -14.44 -21.81
C LYS A 552 -7.08 -13.94 -23.23
N LEU A 553 -5.90 -13.46 -23.56
CA LEU A 553 -5.54 -13.08 -24.92
C LEU A 553 -4.97 -14.29 -25.66
N PRO A 554 -5.32 -14.49 -26.94
CA PRO A 554 -4.60 -15.45 -27.80
C PRO A 554 -3.15 -14.99 -28.01
N TYR A 555 -2.22 -15.92 -28.25
CA TYR A 555 -0.79 -15.63 -28.37
C TYR A 555 -0.48 -14.58 -29.45
N VAL A 556 -1.18 -14.66 -30.57
CA VAL A 556 -1.05 -13.66 -31.66
C VAL A 556 -1.39 -12.26 -31.19
N ALA A 557 -2.48 -12.09 -30.42
CA ALA A 557 -2.86 -10.78 -29.88
C ALA A 557 -1.87 -10.28 -28.82
N LYS A 558 -1.26 -11.15 -28.03
CA LYS A 558 -0.17 -10.79 -27.11
C LYS A 558 1.06 -10.27 -27.84
N MET A 559 1.48 -10.97 -28.91
CA MET A 559 2.60 -10.57 -29.75
C MET A 559 2.31 -9.22 -30.42
N LEU A 560 1.11 -9.06 -31.00
CA LEU A 560 0.69 -7.79 -31.60
C LEU A 560 0.72 -6.65 -30.59
N LEU A 561 0.22 -6.88 -29.38
CA LEU A 561 0.25 -5.88 -28.30
C LEU A 561 1.68 -5.46 -27.95
N LEU A 562 2.59 -6.44 -27.88
CA LEU A 562 4.01 -6.18 -27.63
C LEU A 562 4.61 -5.36 -28.76
N PHE A 563 4.40 -5.74 -30.04
CA PHE A 563 4.88 -4.99 -31.18
C PHE A 563 4.32 -3.58 -31.29
N VAL A 564 3.08 -3.35 -30.88
CA VAL A 564 2.49 -2.00 -30.84
C VAL A 564 3.12 -1.15 -29.74
N THR A 565 3.51 -1.72 -28.60
CA THR A 565 4.08 -0.96 -27.48
C THR A 565 5.56 -0.63 -27.65
N MET A 566 6.34 -1.46 -28.38
CA MET A 566 7.77 -1.24 -28.61
C MET A 566 8.12 0.12 -29.22
N PRO A 567 7.48 0.56 -30.33
CA PRO A 567 7.79 1.85 -30.94
C PRO A 567 7.60 3.02 -29.98
N PHE A 568 6.56 3.00 -29.16
CA PHE A 568 6.33 4.06 -28.16
C PHE A 568 7.48 4.17 -27.18
N HIS A 569 8.05 3.05 -26.77
CA HIS A 569 9.20 3.05 -25.86
C HIS A 569 10.48 3.55 -26.55
N ALA A 570 10.71 3.14 -27.79
CA ALA A 570 11.82 3.64 -28.60
C ALA A 570 11.69 5.14 -28.87
N PHE A 571 10.51 5.62 -29.27
CA PHE A 571 10.25 7.04 -29.49
C PHE A 571 10.39 7.86 -28.21
N PHE A 572 10.05 7.32 -27.05
CA PHE A 572 10.27 7.98 -25.77
C PHE A 572 11.76 8.28 -25.56
N GLY A 573 12.65 7.29 -25.72
CA GLY A 573 14.09 7.48 -25.60
C GLY A 573 14.65 8.48 -26.64
N ILE A 574 14.22 8.36 -27.91
CA ILE A 574 14.61 9.27 -28.99
C ILE A 574 14.15 10.70 -28.69
N ALA A 575 12.92 10.87 -28.21
CA ALA A 575 12.39 12.18 -27.84
C ALA A 575 13.23 12.82 -26.71
N LEU A 576 13.61 12.05 -25.69
CA LEU A 576 14.49 12.53 -24.61
C LEU A 576 15.86 12.99 -25.11
N MET A 577 16.44 12.25 -26.06
CA MET A 577 17.73 12.62 -26.68
C MET A 577 17.65 13.88 -27.54
N ASN A 578 16.50 14.15 -28.16
CA ASN A 578 16.34 15.31 -29.07
C ASN A 578 15.81 16.57 -28.35
N LEU A 579 15.50 16.50 -27.05
CA LEU A 579 15.10 17.68 -26.30
C LEU A 579 16.30 18.64 -26.13
N GLY A 580 16.17 19.85 -26.63
CA GLY A 580 17.17 20.93 -26.49
C GLY A 580 17.20 21.60 -25.11
N LYS A 581 16.33 21.16 -24.17
CA LYS A 581 16.24 21.68 -22.80
C LYS A 581 16.18 20.53 -21.80
N PRO A 582 16.84 20.64 -20.63
CA PRO A 582 16.76 19.61 -19.62
C PRO A 582 15.34 19.52 -19.01
N LEU A 583 14.87 18.30 -18.83
CA LEU A 583 13.67 18.01 -18.07
C LEU A 583 13.93 18.30 -16.58
N ALA A 584 12.91 18.77 -15.87
CA ALA A 584 13.05 19.21 -14.48
C ALA A 584 14.29 20.10 -14.26
N ALA A 585 14.59 21.00 -15.20
CA ALA A 585 15.79 21.87 -15.17
C ALA A 585 15.96 22.54 -13.80
N GLY A 586 14.87 23.09 -13.21
CA GLY A 586 14.90 23.72 -11.89
C GLY A 586 15.36 22.80 -10.76
N TRP A 587 15.19 21.47 -10.87
CA TRP A 587 15.70 20.50 -9.92
C TRP A 587 17.18 20.22 -10.13
N TYR A 588 17.57 19.73 -11.32
CA TYR A 588 18.95 19.32 -11.57
C TYR A 588 19.97 20.46 -11.59
N THR A 589 19.56 21.67 -11.98
CA THR A 589 20.45 22.84 -11.96
C THR A 589 20.64 23.39 -10.55
N SER A 590 19.62 23.35 -9.69
CA SER A 590 19.73 23.83 -8.29
C SER A 590 20.65 22.96 -7.42
N LEU A 591 20.94 21.72 -7.83
CA LEU A 591 21.89 20.86 -7.13
C LEU A 591 23.36 21.31 -7.29
N HIS A 592 23.68 22.19 -8.21
CA HIS A 592 25.04 22.70 -8.48
C HIS A 592 26.11 21.61 -8.46
N ARG A 593 25.81 20.45 -9.06
CA ARG A 593 26.68 19.27 -9.07
C ARG A 593 28.09 19.62 -9.59
N PRO A 594 29.17 19.43 -8.78
CA PRO A 594 30.51 19.90 -9.12
C PRO A 594 31.29 18.93 -10.04
N TRP A 595 30.71 17.81 -10.44
CA TRP A 595 31.37 16.76 -11.23
C TRP A 595 30.47 16.20 -12.33
N GLY A 596 31.08 15.50 -13.29
CA GLY A 596 30.40 14.83 -14.39
C GLY A 596 30.04 15.76 -15.55
N THR A 597 29.20 15.27 -16.45
CA THR A 597 28.74 16.00 -17.66
C THR A 597 27.67 17.04 -17.32
N SER A 598 27.36 17.94 -18.26
CA SER A 598 26.25 18.88 -18.11
C SER A 598 24.90 18.15 -17.93
N VAL A 599 23.93 18.83 -17.33
CA VAL A 599 22.57 18.26 -17.12
C VAL A 599 21.95 17.77 -18.42
N LEU A 600 22.13 18.50 -19.51
CA LEU A 600 21.62 18.13 -20.83
C LEU A 600 22.33 16.90 -21.41
N ALA A 601 23.65 16.82 -21.29
CA ALA A 601 24.42 15.66 -21.74
C ALA A 601 24.09 14.39 -20.94
N ASP A 602 23.85 14.53 -19.63
CA ASP A 602 23.39 13.44 -18.78
C ASP A 602 21.96 12.98 -19.15
N GLN A 603 21.08 13.93 -19.54
CA GLN A 603 19.77 13.60 -20.08
C GLN A 603 19.85 12.82 -21.40
N HIS A 604 20.76 13.19 -22.31
CA HIS A 604 21.00 12.43 -23.54
C HIS A 604 21.43 10.99 -23.22
N THR A 605 22.31 10.82 -22.23
CA THR A 605 22.69 9.49 -21.74
C THR A 605 21.48 8.73 -21.19
N GLY A 606 20.63 9.38 -20.40
CA GLY A 606 19.40 8.79 -19.88
C GLY A 606 18.41 8.40 -20.99
N GLY A 607 18.29 9.23 -22.05
CA GLY A 607 17.50 8.91 -23.23
C GLY A 607 18.03 7.69 -24.00
N SER A 608 19.35 7.58 -24.13
CA SER A 608 20.01 6.41 -24.74
C SER A 608 19.76 5.14 -23.94
N ILE A 609 19.84 5.22 -22.60
CA ILE A 609 19.53 4.11 -21.70
C ILE A 609 18.05 3.70 -21.86
N ALA A 610 17.13 4.64 -21.87
CA ALA A 610 15.71 4.37 -22.07
C ALA A 610 15.46 3.66 -23.42
N TRP A 611 16.09 4.10 -24.47
CA TRP A 611 15.97 3.50 -25.80
C TRP A 611 16.51 2.06 -25.82
N ALA A 612 17.77 1.87 -25.39
CA ALA A 612 18.42 0.55 -25.39
C ALA A 612 17.77 -0.45 -24.45
N PHE A 613 17.31 0.00 -23.26
CA PHE A 613 16.72 -0.88 -22.25
C PHE A 613 15.37 -1.44 -22.66
N GLY A 614 14.67 -0.82 -23.60
CA GLY A 614 13.39 -1.33 -24.11
C GLY A 614 13.53 -2.67 -24.87
N GLU A 615 14.66 -2.93 -25.51
CA GLU A 615 14.84 -4.10 -26.38
C GLU A 615 15.08 -5.41 -25.60
N ILE A 616 15.96 -5.39 -24.58
CA ILE A 616 16.35 -6.60 -23.84
C ILE A 616 15.17 -7.24 -23.08
N PRO A 617 14.40 -6.50 -22.25
CA PRO A 617 13.24 -7.07 -21.56
C PRO A 617 12.16 -7.56 -22.53
N THR A 618 11.97 -6.85 -23.62
CA THR A 618 11.00 -7.23 -24.66
C THR A 618 11.37 -8.57 -25.32
N PHE A 619 12.65 -8.76 -25.62
CA PHE A 619 13.15 -10.02 -26.16
C PHE A 619 12.96 -11.19 -25.17
N ILE A 620 13.19 -10.98 -23.87
CA ILE A 620 12.92 -11.96 -22.81
C ILE A 620 11.44 -12.34 -22.79
N VAL A 621 10.55 -11.35 -22.89
CA VAL A 621 9.10 -11.58 -22.93
C VAL A 621 8.69 -12.33 -24.19
N LEU A 622 9.25 -11.97 -25.34
CA LEU A 622 8.98 -12.66 -26.61
C LEU A 622 9.35 -14.13 -26.51
N ILE A 623 10.56 -14.45 -26.02
CA ILE A 623 11.00 -15.82 -25.78
C ILE A 623 10.04 -16.53 -24.83
N ALA A 624 9.69 -15.92 -23.69
CA ALA A 624 8.79 -16.50 -22.73
C ALA A 624 7.40 -16.82 -23.34
N MET A 625 6.88 -15.94 -24.20
CA MET A 625 5.60 -16.15 -24.90
C MET A 625 5.68 -17.27 -25.94
N VAL A 626 6.77 -17.34 -26.71
CA VAL A 626 6.98 -18.42 -27.69
C VAL A 626 7.08 -19.79 -26.99
N LEU A 627 7.83 -19.87 -25.89
CA LEU A 627 7.94 -21.08 -25.10
C LEU A 627 6.59 -21.49 -24.47
N GLN A 628 5.81 -20.53 -24.01
CA GLN A 628 4.47 -20.80 -23.50
C GLN A 628 3.52 -21.30 -24.61
N TRP A 629 3.54 -20.66 -25.77
CA TRP A 629 2.75 -21.07 -26.92
C TRP A 629 3.07 -22.49 -27.33
N TYR A 630 4.34 -22.81 -27.51
CA TYR A 630 4.80 -24.14 -27.84
C TYR A 630 4.36 -25.19 -26.82
N ALA A 631 4.50 -24.89 -25.53
CA ALA A 631 4.09 -25.79 -24.44
C ALA A 631 2.57 -26.01 -24.41
N ASP A 632 1.78 -24.99 -24.70
CA ASP A 632 0.31 -25.10 -24.71
C ASP A 632 -0.19 -25.83 -25.96
N ASP A 633 0.45 -25.59 -27.11
CA ASP A 633 0.16 -26.31 -28.36
C ASP A 633 0.42 -27.81 -28.21
N GLN A 634 1.57 -28.19 -27.66
CA GLN A 634 1.85 -29.60 -27.34
C GLN A 634 0.84 -30.21 -26.35
N ARG A 635 0.38 -29.46 -25.36
CA ARG A 635 -0.65 -29.94 -24.43
C ARG A 635 -1.99 -30.14 -25.12
N LEU A 636 -2.34 -29.26 -26.04
CA LEU A 636 -3.56 -29.39 -26.85
C LEU A 636 -3.47 -30.62 -27.78
N ALA A 637 -2.36 -30.78 -28.51
CA ALA A 637 -2.12 -31.92 -29.35
C ALA A 637 -2.28 -33.25 -28.57
N ARG A 638 -1.61 -33.39 -27.43
CA ARG A 638 -1.75 -34.59 -26.57
C ARG A 638 -3.16 -34.80 -26.01
N ARG A 639 -3.96 -33.75 -25.83
CA ARG A 639 -5.37 -33.89 -25.41
C ARG A 639 -6.24 -34.36 -26.55
N LEU A 640 -6.04 -33.87 -27.76
CA LEU A 640 -6.75 -34.27 -28.95
C LEU A 640 -6.40 -35.74 -29.31
N GLU A 641 -5.12 -36.12 -29.25
CA GLU A 641 -4.68 -37.52 -29.41
C GLU A 641 -5.40 -38.45 -28.41
N ARG A 642 -5.39 -38.11 -27.13
CA ARG A 642 -6.09 -38.92 -26.10
C ARG A 642 -7.61 -38.95 -26.30
N GLN A 643 -8.19 -37.91 -26.86
CA GLN A 643 -9.62 -37.88 -27.19
C GLN A 643 -9.90 -38.76 -28.41
N ALA A 644 -9.08 -38.65 -29.44
CA ALA A 644 -9.15 -39.52 -30.60
C ALA A 644 -8.99 -41.01 -30.21
N ASP A 645 -8.00 -41.35 -29.35
CA ASP A 645 -7.81 -42.70 -28.83
C ASP A 645 -9.03 -43.22 -28.04
N ARG A 646 -9.73 -42.35 -27.32
CA ARG A 646 -10.95 -42.71 -26.56
C ARG A 646 -12.18 -42.84 -27.43
N THR A 647 -12.22 -42.18 -28.57
CA THR A 647 -13.32 -42.25 -29.56
C THR A 647 -13.05 -43.22 -30.67
N ALA A 648 -11.80 -43.71 -30.82
CA ALA A 648 -11.45 -44.76 -31.74
C ALA A 648 -12.30 -46.01 -31.47
N GLY A 649 -13.26 -46.28 -32.33
CA GLY A 649 -14.23 -47.40 -32.20
C GLY A 649 -15.65 -46.98 -31.75
N LYS A 650 -15.93 -45.68 -31.53
CA LYS A 650 -17.27 -45.15 -31.35
C LYS A 650 -17.71 -44.40 -32.61
N THR A 651 -19.00 -44.52 -32.98
CA THR A 651 -19.63 -43.96 -34.18
C THR A 651 -19.66 -42.44 -34.28
N ASP A 652 -19.09 -41.71 -33.30
CA ASP A 652 -19.08 -40.25 -33.23
C ASP A 652 -17.73 -39.63 -33.55
N ASP A 653 -16.90 -40.22 -34.35
CA ASP A 653 -15.64 -39.67 -34.84
C ASP A 653 -15.91 -38.83 -36.10
N GLU A 654 -15.86 -37.50 -36.00
CA GLU A 654 -16.08 -36.57 -37.12
C GLU A 654 -15.17 -36.91 -38.32
N LEU A 655 -13.96 -37.39 -38.08
CA LEU A 655 -13.03 -37.79 -39.11
C LEU A 655 -13.46 -39.11 -39.77
N ALA A 656 -13.96 -40.09 -39.00
CA ALA A 656 -14.51 -41.33 -39.49
C ALA A 656 -15.80 -41.08 -40.25
N GLU A 657 -16.65 -40.19 -39.79
CA GLU A 657 -17.88 -39.77 -40.47
C GLU A 657 -17.56 -39.04 -41.79
N TYR A 658 -16.58 -38.12 -41.76
CA TYR A 658 -16.10 -37.43 -42.98
C TYR A 658 -15.46 -38.40 -43.98
N ASN A 659 -14.64 -39.33 -43.52
CA ASN A 659 -14.05 -40.38 -44.38
C ASN A 659 -15.11 -41.34 -44.91
N ALA A 660 -16.12 -41.69 -44.13
CA ALA A 660 -17.26 -42.48 -44.59
C ALA A 660 -18.09 -41.73 -45.62
N TYR A 661 -18.27 -40.41 -45.44
CA TYR A 661 -18.91 -39.52 -46.44
C TYR A 661 -18.13 -39.49 -47.75
N LEU A 662 -16.81 -39.28 -47.71
CA LEU A 662 -15.94 -39.31 -48.89
C LEU A 662 -15.99 -40.67 -49.61
N ALA A 663 -15.93 -41.78 -48.88
CA ALA A 663 -16.06 -43.13 -49.42
C ALA A 663 -17.46 -43.39 -50.02
N SER A 664 -18.48 -42.69 -49.53
CA SER A 664 -19.84 -42.77 -50.12
C SER A 664 -19.95 -42.01 -51.45
N LEU A 665 -19.20 -40.93 -51.61
CA LEU A 665 -19.12 -40.19 -52.88
C LEU A 665 -18.40 -40.96 -53.97
N ASP A 666 -17.35 -41.70 -53.59
CA ASP A 666 -16.56 -42.56 -54.52
C ASP A 666 -17.37 -43.76 -55.03
N LYS A 667 -18.38 -44.17 -54.28
CA LYS A 667 -19.29 -45.30 -54.64
C LYS A 667 -20.50 -44.88 -55.47
N ARG A 668 -20.64 -43.59 -55.87
CA ARG A 668 -21.71 -43.23 -56.80
C ARG A 668 -21.38 -43.76 -58.20
N PRO A 669 -22.24 -44.60 -58.81
CA PRO A 669 -22.02 -44.99 -60.16
C PRO A 669 -22.08 -43.82 -61.12
N PRO A 670 -21.28 -43.82 -62.24
CA PRO A 670 -21.32 -42.73 -63.17
C PRO A 670 -22.76 -42.63 -63.72
N SER A 671 -23.30 -41.43 -63.70
CA SER A 671 -24.63 -41.13 -64.21
C SER A 671 -24.71 -41.61 -65.69
N ALA A 672 -25.66 -42.51 -65.92
CA ALA A 672 -25.93 -42.99 -67.27
C ALA A 672 -26.13 -41.83 -68.23
N SER A 673 -25.29 -41.75 -69.23
CA SER A 673 -25.41 -40.72 -70.30
C SER A 673 -26.75 -41.02 -71.03
N SER A 674 -27.66 -40.05 -70.91
CA SER A 674 -28.87 -40.00 -71.71
C SER A 674 -28.48 -39.89 -73.20
N SER A 675 -28.67 -40.95 -74.00
CA SER A 675 -28.65 -40.88 -75.42
C SER A 675 -29.78 -39.99 -75.94
N PRO A 676 -29.57 -39.20 -76.98
CA PRO A 676 -30.66 -38.42 -77.56
C PRO A 676 -31.60 -39.30 -78.35
N PRO A 677 -32.92 -39.02 -78.41
CA PRO A 677 -33.85 -39.72 -79.28
C PRO A 677 -33.56 -39.42 -80.73
N GLN A 678 -33.50 -40.45 -81.55
CA GLN A 678 -33.61 -40.37 -83.01
C GLN A 678 -35.04 -40.08 -83.37
N GLU A 679 -35.24 -39.14 -84.31
CA GLU A 679 -36.20 -38.54 -85.21
C GLU A 679 -36.70 -37.13 -84.80
#